data_c0ca10b22b04e909544c3fa3436cccb5
#
_entry.id   c0ca10b22b04e909544c3fa3436cccb5
#
_cell.length_a   1.000
_cell.length_b   1.000
_cell.length_c   1.000
_cell.angle_alpha   90.00
_cell.angle_beta   90.00
_cell.angle_gamma   90.00
#
_symmetry.space_group_name_H-M   'P 1'
#
loop_
_entity.id
_entity.type
_entity.pdbx_description
1 polymer ?
#
loop_
_entity_poly.entity_id
_entity_poly.type
_entity_poly.pdbx_seq_one_letter_code
_entity_poly.pdbx_strand_id
1 'polypeptide(L)'
;LMQAQWNALQAALLNPGLVCETSTLSESFFIRLLKVFRDLKSGPADRAAVCRDALGCALAHSIVDPVLRLPANAVSDMHLSRAGVVRDAMTGYVRMADVQNNDALDVYGHHPRRHLKAVPMDVALRQRLKNEQFASYQGLGQQAAIRTVLTSPPDSTLIINLPTGSGKTLVIHALSLFSGKQKLVLVIVPTVGLALEQATRAAEVLNRADCGHGGSYVLYGGQADAEHQQVLERLKDGGQRILFCSPELASGKLRPALFRLAQQGQLEALVVDEAHIIDHWGAGFRPEFQLLAPLFRSLREHSPKGIRTVLMSATFSDPTLQLLKDSFVLEGKQAIEIHGSFLRPELNFNVLKTADPTEHQLAVLDALRCLPRPLILYTTQKKEAENWKHLLLGNGFTRVGLFHGSTAADQRDALIRKWGDDELDIMVATSAFGVGMDKSGVRSVLHAAVPESLDRFYQEAGRGGRDGTACWSWLIYHPGQLSVAERLSQEKLISAELGVERWKMLLESRESSGEYFTISRSALHRGLPRHSKRNEKWNLRTLQLMQRAGVIRLFFTPPEPPQFEGEITPENEQVLNDYFEDYFSRIGVQILIDAHLAPEVWQQQVAPRRDQEKKARADGFSRLTRWLKDTRQPLCWQLDEFYRPSGIAPERSCGGCPGCRNQGRGAFTPTLGHLFHLRGVEPLSVPSWMPSSQLLRVRYRPESYARVTSKAMLHNWRFWLQNLLRTRQVQAVRASQVVLDEMYQDDALKTLPFWCALAPQDSAGGWLELVLLMPGETHLPLPSFDDPLRVIVAPEGLADPYLPYRTWWECHPGSKVLENFVQESQ
;
A
#
# COMPACT_ATOMS: atom_id res chain seq x y z
N LEU A 1 -12.05 23.57 -25.89
CA LEU A 1 -10.69 23.03 -25.66
C LEU A 1 -10.44 21.73 -26.43
N MET A 2 -11.31 20.72 -26.32
CA MET A 2 -11.14 19.40 -26.99
C MET A 2 -11.18 19.50 -28.50
N GLN A 3 -12.06 20.31 -29.07
CA GLN A 3 -12.07 20.57 -30.52
C GLN A 3 -10.76 21.19 -31.03
N ALA A 4 -10.13 22.06 -30.24
CA ALA A 4 -8.83 22.64 -30.58
C ALA A 4 -7.72 21.57 -30.54
N GLN A 5 -7.72 20.72 -29.55
CA GLN A 5 -6.80 19.59 -29.48
C GLN A 5 -7.00 18.58 -30.60
N TRP A 6 -8.26 18.32 -31.00
CA TRP A 6 -8.57 17.46 -32.14
C TRP A 6 -8.02 18.03 -33.46
N ASN A 7 -8.20 19.32 -33.68
CA ASN A 7 -7.68 19.99 -34.86
C ASN A 7 -6.14 20.01 -34.89
N ALA A 8 -5.51 20.23 -33.73
CA ALA A 8 -4.05 20.17 -33.58
C ALA A 8 -3.52 18.75 -33.83
N LEU A 9 -4.21 17.71 -33.33
CA LEU A 9 -3.90 16.32 -33.61
C LEU A 9 -3.90 16.02 -35.10
N GLN A 10 -4.96 16.44 -35.83
CA GLN A 10 -5.09 16.25 -37.28
C GLN A 10 -3.93 16.88 -38.05
N ALA A 11 -3.57 18.13 -37.71
CA ALA A 11 -2.45 18.84 -38.32
C ALA A 11 -1.11 18.14 -38.08
N ALA A 12 -0.87 17.69 -36.83
CA ALA A 12 0.36 17.02 -36.43
C ALA A 12 0.51 15.61 -37.03
N LEU A 13 -0.60 14.90 -37.24
CA LEU A 13 -0.62 13.56 -37.84
C LEU A 13 -0.23 13.59 -39.31
N LEU A 14 -0.64 14.63 -40.05
CA LEU A 14 -0.34 14.81 -41.47
C LEU A 14 1.04 15.44 -41.71
N ASN A 15 1.61 16.11 -40.74
CA ASN A 15 2.86 16.85 -40.85
C ASN A 15 3.87 16.37 -39.76
N PRO A 16 4.64 15.31 -40.03
CA PRO A 16 5.55 14.74 -39.03
C PRO A 16 6.62 15.69 -38.50
N GLY A 17 6.93 16.74 -39.28
CA GLY A 17 7.86 17.80 -38.89
C GLY A 17 7.28 18.87 -37.98
N LEU A 18 5.97 18.87 -37.75
CA LEU A 18 5.31 19.81 -36.86
C LEU A 18 5.56 19.33 -35.42
N VAL A 19 6.42 20.02 -34.68
CA VAL A 19 6.57 19.83 -33.24
C VAL A 19 5.28 20.36 -32.61
N CYS A 20 4.32 19.49 -32.36
CA CYS A 20 3.19 19.82 -31.49
C CYS A 20 3.77 20.05 -30.09
N GLU A 21 3.85 21.29 -29.68
CA GLU A 21 4.20 21.60 -28.29
C GLU A 21 3.21 20.91 -27.36
N THR A 22 3.72 20.28 -26.32
CA THR A 22 2.90 19.65 -25.27
C THR A 22 1.92 20.61 -24.61
N SER A 23 2.07 21.92 -24.84
CA SER A 23 1.13 22.96 -24.44
C SER A 23 -0.21 22.92 -25.18
N THR A 24 -0.26 22.34 -26.40
CA THR A 24 -1.48 22.27 -27.21
C THR A 24 -2.21 20.94 -27.15
N LEU A 25 -1.53 19.85 -26.78
CA LEU A 25 -2.10 18.51 -26.62
C LEU A 25 -1.85 17.98 -25.22
N SER A 26 -2.90 17.90 -24.44
CA SER A 26 -2.87 17.31 -23.08
C SER A 26 -3.58 15.95 -22.99
N GLU A 27 -4.38 15.60 -24.01
CA GLU A 27 -5.16 14.37 -24.04
C GLU A 27 -4.27 13.15 -24.33
N SER A 28 -4.29 12.18 -23.42
CA SER A 28 -3.39 11.03 -23.45
C SER A 28 -3.54 10.13 -24.67
N PHE A 29 -4.77 9.91 -25.15
CA PHE A 29 -5.04 9.12 -26.36
C PHE A 29 -4.52 9.80 -27.64
N PHE A 30 -4.60 11.13 -27.69
CA PHE A 30 -4.10 11.90 -28.83
C PHE A 30 -2.56 11.90 -28.84
N ILE A 31 -1.94 12.07 -27.69
CA ILE A 31 -0.48 12.00 -27.55
C ILE A 31 0.02 10.61 -27.95
N ARG A 32 -0.66 9.56 -27.51
CA ARG A 32 -0.31 8.17 -27.85
C ARG A 32 -0.44 7.90 -29.34
N LEU A 33 -1.50 8.37 -29.97
CA LEU A 33 -1.66 8.25 -31.42
C LEU A 33 -0.43 8.83 -32.15
N LEU A 34 -0.02 10.05 -31.82
CA LEU A 34 1.16 10.67 -32.43
C LEU A 34 2.45 9.92 -32.17
N LYS A 35 2.67 9.44 -30.94
CA LYS A 35 3.84 8.61 -30.62
C LYS A 35 3.91 7.35 -31.48
N VAL A 36 2.79 6.64 -31.64
CA VAL A 36 2.70 5.39 -32.40
C VAL A 36 2.91 5.64 -33.89
N PHE A 37 2.36 6.73 -34.46
CA PHE A 37 2.54 7.03 -35.88
C PHE A 37 3.92 7.59 -36.21
N ARG A 38 4.59 8.23 -35.28
CA ARG A 38 6.00 8.68 -35.41
C ARG A 38 7.02 7.59 -35.21
N ASP A 39 6.68 6.53 -34.50
CA ASP A 39 7.53 5.38 -34.33
C ASP A 39 7.46 4.47 -35.56
N LEU A 40 8.51 4.48 -36.38
CA LEU A 40 8.62 3.66 -37.59
C LEU A 40 8.53 2.15 -37.33
N LYS A 41 8.82 1.72 -36.09
CA LYS A 41 8.76 0.31 -35.69
C LYS A 41 7.37 -0.13 -35.26
N SER A 42 6.44 0.80 -35.11
CA SER A 42 5.04 0.50 -34.71
C SER A 42 4.35 -0.32 -35.78
N GLY A 43 3.74 -1.41 -35.37
CA GLY A 43 3.03 -2.34 -36.24
C GLY A 43 1.67 -1.80 -36.73
N PRO A 44 1.12 -2.42 -37.79
CA PRO A 44 -0.15 -1.97 -38.35
C PRO A 44 -1.33 -2.18 -37.40
N ALA A 45 -1.30 -3.20 -36.54
CA ALA A 45 -2.32 -3.41 -35.53
C ALA A 45 -2.23 -2.39 -34.39
N ASP A 46 -1.02 -1.97 -33.97
CA ASP A 46 -0.83 -0.90 -33.00
C ASP A 46 -1.44 0.40 -33.52
N ARG A 47 -1.14 0.76 -34.79
CA ARG A 47 -1.66 1.98 -35.42
C ARG A 47 -3.18 1.97 -35.54
N ALA A 48 -3.77 0.84 -35.95
CA ALA A 48 -5.23 0.71 -36.04
C ALA A 48 -5.92 0.89 -34.69
N ALA A 49 -5.35 0.29 -33.66
CA ALA A 49 -5.90 0.36 -32.31
C ALA A 49 -5.86 1.78 -31.70
N VAL A 50 -4.77 2.51 -31.87
CA VAL A 50 -4.70 3.90 -31.37
C VAL A 50 -5.57 4.86 -32.19
N CYS A 51 -5.86 4.57 -33.48
CA CYS A 51 -6.88 5.29 -34.23
C CYS A 51 -8.25 5.12 -33.57
N ARG A 52 -8.61 3.90 -33.18
CA ARG A 52 -9.86 3.65 -32.47
C ARG A 52 -9.90 4.41 -31.14
N ASP A 53 -8.82 4.38 -30.37
CA ASP A 53 -8.73 5.06 -29.07
C ASP A 53 -8.94 6.58 -29.23
N ALA A 54 -8.29 7.21 -30.22
CA ALA A 54 -8.43 8.64 -30.47
C ALA A 54 -9.85 9.02 -30.95
N LEU A 55 -10.45 8.23 -31.84
CA LEU A 55 -11.82 8.43 -32.31
C LEU A 55 -12.83 8.24 -31.16
N GLY A 56 -12.64 7.19 -30.32
CA GLY A 56 -13.46 6.96 -29.13
C GLY A 56 -13.38 8.11 -28.12
N CYS A 57 -12.18 8.62 -27.89
CA CYS A 57 -11.96 9.80 -27.05
C CYS A 57 -12.67 11.06 -27.62
N ALA A 58 -12.57 11.32 -28.92
CA ALA A 58 -13.23 12.41 -29.55
C ALA A 58 -14.77 12.33 -29.40
N LEU A 59 -15.34 11.14 -29.60
CA LEU A 59 -16.78 10.89 -29.38
C LEU A 59 -17.19 11.10 -27.93
N ALA A 60 -16.40 10.57 -26.98
CA ALA A 60 -16.67 10.73 -25.55
C ALA A 60 -16.70 12.19 -25.10
N HIS A 61 -15.96 13.06 -25.79
CA HIS A 61 -15.93 14.49 -25.54
C HIS A 61 -16.86 15.30 -26.50
N SER A 62 -17.88 14.64 -27.02
CA SER A 62 -18.95 15.25 -27.82
C SER A 62 -18.47 15.92 -29.11
N ILE A 63 -17.36 15.48 -29.69
CA ILE A 63 -16.99 15.84 -31.03
C ILE A 63 -17.93 15.11 -32.01
N VAL A 64 -18.67 15.86 -32.81
CA VAL A 64 -19.68 15.30 -33.71
C VAL A 64 -18.99 14.67 -34.92
N ASP A 65 -19.32 13.41 -35.20
CA ASP A 65 -18.79 12.64 -36.33
C ASP A 65 -17.25 12.75 -36.49
N PRO A 66 -16.46 12.39 -35.47
CA PRO A 66 -15.02 12.54 -35.56
C PRO A 66 -14.44 11.62 -36.64
N VAL A 67 -13.66 12.23 -37.54
CA VAL A 67 -12.93 11.53 -38.60
C VAL A 67 -11.44 11.83 -38.51
N LEU A 68 -10.59 10.84 -38.76
CA LEU A 68 -9.14 11.01 -38.83
C LEU A 68 -8.67 10.89 -40.29
N ARG A 69 -7.85 11.82 -40.72
CA ARG A 69 -7.11 11.72 -41.96
C ARG A 69 -5.74 11.13 -41.69
N LEU A 70 -5.50 9.91 -42.19
CA LEU A 70 -4.25 9.20 -41.96
C LEU A 70 -3.23 9.49 -43.08
N PRO A 71 -1.90 9.44 -42.77
CA PRO A 71 -0.88 9.42 -43.82
C PRO A 71 -1.10 8.25 -44.81
N ALA A 72 -0.73 8.45 -46.07
CA ALA A 72 -0.92 7.45 -47.11
C ALA A 72 -0.24 6.11 -46.71
N ASN A 73 -0.97 5.01 -46.89
CA ASN A 73 -0.50 3.65 -46.62
C ASN A 73 -0.05 3.37 -45.17
N ALA A 74 -0.40 4.25 -44.25
CA ALA A 74 0.04 4.09 -42.84
C ALA A 74 -0.60 2.89 -42.15
N VAL A 75 -1.85 2.53 -42.50
CA VAL A 75 -2.60 1.36 -41.93
C VAL A 75 -3.49 0.79 -43.03
N SER A 76 -3.49 -0.54 -43.20
CA SER A 76 -4.38 -1.20 -44.15
C SER A 76 -5.82 -1.31 -43.61
N ASP A 77 -6.78 -1.34 -44.56
CA ASP A 77 -8.21 -1.44 -44.23
C ASP A 77 -8.56 -2.68 -43.45
N MET A 78 -7.84 -3.80 -43.65
CA MET A 78 -8.00 -5.01 -42.89
C MET A 78 -7.71 -4.78 -41.37
N HIS A 79 -6.60 -4.09 -41.04
CA HIS A 79 -6.29 -3.82 -39.67
C HIS A 79 -7.23 -2.82 -39.01
N LEU A 80 -7.63 -1.79 -39.77
CA LEU A 80 -8.64 -0.81 -39.34
C LEU A 80 -9.96 -1.52 -39.01
N SER A 81 -10.49 -2.32 -39.97
CA SER A 81 -11.74 -3.05 -39.81
C SER A 81 -11.71 -3.97 -38.60
N ARG A 82 -10.62 -4.71 -38.36
CA ARG A 82 -10.43 -5.55 -37.18
C ARG A 82 -10.40 -4.77 -35.86
N ALA A 83 -9.98 -3.51 -35.91
CA ALA A 83 -10.06 -2.60 -34.76
C ALA A 83 -11.41 -1.88 -34.65
N GLY A 84 -12.40 -2.22 -35.49
CA GLY A 84 -13.70 -1.55 -35.53
C GLY A 84 -13.64 -0.13 -36.04
N VAL A 85 -12.70 0.15 -36.92
CA VAL A 85 -12.54 1.45 -37.62
C VAL A 85 -12.74 1.25 -39.12
N VAL A 86 -13.51 2.10 -39.74
CA VAL A 86 -13.86 2.00 -41.19
C VAL A 86 -13.28 3.18 -41.95
N ARG A 87 -12.68 2.92 -43.11
CA ARG A 87 -12.24 3.95 -44.05
C ARG A 87 -13.35 4.25 -45.01
N ASP A 88 -13.70 5.53 -45.12
CA ASP A 88 -14.62 6.01 -46.16
C ASP A 88 -13.94 5.93 -47.51
N ALA A 89 -14.58 5.24 -48.46
CA ALA A 89 -14.03 5.03 -49.81
C ALA A 89 -13.94 6.31 -50.66
N MET A 90 -14.77 7.31 -50.37
CA MET A 90 -14.82 8.55 -51.13
C MET A 90 -13.82 9.57 -50.60
N THR A 91 -13.75 9.73 -49.29
CA THR A 91 -12.90 10.77 -48.66
C THR A 91 -11.55 10.26 -48.21
N GLY A 92 -11.40 8.94 -48.04
CA GLY A 92 -10.21 8.29 -47.44
C GLY A 92 -10.06 8.52 -45.95
N TYR A 93 -11.00 9.19 -45.29
CA TYR A 93 -11.01 9.41 -43.85
C TYR A 93 -11.43 8.14 -43.10
N VAL A 94 -10.94 7.97 -41.87
CA VAL A 94 -11.32 6.84 -41.00
C VAL A 94 -12.24 7.32 -39.87
N ARG A 95 -13.23 6.49 -39.53
CA ARG A 95 -14.18 6.72 -38.44
C ARG A 95 -14.46 5.45 -37.67
N MET A 96 -15.06 5.55 -36.50
CA MET A 96 -15.56 4.39 -35.76
C MET A 96 -16.67 3.69 -36.56
N ALA A 97 -16.64 2.38 -36.61
CA ALA A 97 -17.69 1.58 -37.25
C ALA A 97 -18.99 1.63 -36.46
N ASP A 98 -18.92 1.46 -35.18
CA ASP A 98 -20.06 1.51 -34.26
C ASP A 98 -19.58 1.74 -32.82
N VAL A 99 -20.29 2.60 -32.05
CA VAL A 99 -20.08 2.78 -30.60
C VAL A 99 -21.45 2.70 -29.92
N GLN A 100 -21.91 1.45 -29.72
CA GLN A 100 -23.21 1.24 -29.08
C GLN A 100 -23.15 1.17 -27.55
N ASN A 101 -21.98 1.17 -26.95
CA ASN A 101 -21.82 0.99 -25.51
C ASN A 101 -21.36 2.27 -24.80
N ASN A 102 -22.24 2.85 -23.96
CA ASN A 102 -21.94 4.02 -23.15
C ASN A 102 -20.74 3.78 -22.19
N ASP A 103 -20.56 2.55 -21.69
CA ASP A 103 -19.44 2.22 -20.80
C ASP A 103 -18.08 2.37 -21.50
N ALA A 104 -18.02 2.13 -22.82
CA ALA A 104 -16.81 2.36 -23.61
C ALA A 104 -16.48 3.85 -23.70
N LEU A 105 -17.47 4.69 -23.85
CA LEU A 105 -17.30 6.15 -23.89
C LEU A 105 -16.81 6.69 -22.54
N ASP A 106 -17.25 6.09 -21.42
CA ASP A 106 -16.78 6.47 -20.09
C ASP A 106 -15.26 6.26 -19.93
N VAL A 107 -14.72 5.16 -20.48
CA VAL A 107 -13.28 4.89 -20.43
C VAL A 107 -12.51 5.83 -21.38
N TYR A 108 -12.99 6.05 -22.59
CA TYR A 108 -12.38 6.96 -23.55
C TYR A 108 -12.44 8.43 -23.11
N GLY A 109 -13.49 8.82 -22.40
CA GLY A 109 -13.65 10.15 -21.82
C GLY A 109 -12.95 10.39 -20.51
N HIS A 110 -12.18 9.42 -20.00
CA HIS A 110 -11.57 9.48 -18.67
C HIS A 110 -12.60 9.87 -17.60
N HIS A 111 -13.78 9.27 -17.64
CA HIS A 111 -14.86 9.61 -16.71
C HIS A 111 -14.42 9.40 -15.26
N PRO A 112 -14.46 10.44 -14.41
CA PRO A 112 -14.09 10.31 -13.00
C PRO A 112 -15.03 9.34 -12.28
N ARG A 113 -14.45 8.34 -11.63
CA ARG A 113 -15.18 7.33 -10.84
C ARG A 113 -14.91 7.45 -9.36
N ARG A 114 -13.67 7.83 -9.00
CA ARG A 114 -13.27 7.95 -7.59
C ARG A 114 -13.52 9.37 -7.10
N HIS A 115 -14.49 9.50 -6.23
CA HIS A 115 -14.77 10.73 -5.49
C HIS A 115 -14.47 10.47 -4.01
N LEU A 116 -13.40 11.10 -3.51
CA LEU A 116 -12.99 10.94 -2.11
C LEU A 116 -13.41 12.15 -1.30
N LYS A 117 -13.84 11.90 -0.06
CA LYS A 117 -14.10 12.97 0.90
C LYS A 117 -12.77 13.59 1.31
N ALA A 118 -12.53 14.80 0.87
CA ALA A 118 -11.41 15.58 1.38
C ALA A 118 -11.66 15.96 2.84
N VAL A 119 -10.68 15.70 3.70
CA VAL A 119 -10.69 16.07 5.12
C VAL A 119 -9.51 17.02 5.35
N PRO A 120 -9.68 18.19 5.98
CA PRO A 120 -8.59 19.12 6.21
C PRO A 120 -7.41 18.43 6.90
N MET A 121 -6.20 18.69 6.37
CA MET A 121 -4.98 18.10 6.95
C MET A 121 -4.62 18.81 8.25
N ASP A 122 -4.17 18.02 9.22
CA ASP A 122 -3.64 18.54 10.46
C ASP A 122 -2.50 19.53 10.22
N VAL A 123 -2.55 20.67 10.88
CA VAL A 123 -1.62 21.81 10.69
C VAL A 123 -0.17 21.35 10.89
N ALA A 124 0.09 20.54 11.92
CA ALA A 124 1.42 20.01 12.21
C ALA A 124 2.03 19.22 11.03
N LEU A 125 1.23 18.39 10.37
CA LEU A 125 1.70 17.63 9.21
C LEU A 125 1.81 18.50 7.96
N ARG A 126 0.81 19.36 7.70
CA ARG A 126 0.82 20.28 6.56
C ARG A 126 2.05 21.19 6.54
N GLN A 127 2.40 21.78 7.68
CA GLN A 127 3.56 22.65 7.77
C GLN A 127 4.89 21.90 7.60
N ARG A 128 4.98 20.64 8.05
CA ARG A 128 6.17 19.82 7.80
C ARG A 128 6.32 19.40 6.35
N LEU A 129 5.23 19.09 5.68
CA LEU A 129 5.23 18.71 4.25
C LEU A 129 5.64 19.89 3.36
N LYS A 130 5.37 21.15 3.78
CA LYS A 130 5.67 22.38 3.01
C LYS A 130 5.23 22.31 1.56
N ASN A 131 4.06 21.72 1.32
CA ASN A 131 3.51 21.56 -0.02
C ASN A 131 2.01 21.85 0.00
N GLU A 132 1.61 22.89 -0.71
CA GLU A 132 0.21 23.33 -0.79
C GLU A 132 -0.74 22.29 -1.41
N GLN A 133 -0.20 21.36 -2.22
CA GLN A 133 -0.98 20.26 -2.78
C GLN A 133 -1.48 19.29 -1.69
N PHE A 134 -0.84 19.24 -0.53
CA PHE A 134 -1.27 18.46 0.63
C PHE A 134 -2.13 19.28 1.60
N ALA A 135 -3.19 19.91 1.09
CA ALA A 135 -4.11 20.67 1.93
C ALA A 135 -5.09 19.77 2.70
N SER A 136 -5.35 18.58 2.22
CA SER A 136 -6.33 17.65 2.79
C SER A 136 -5.89 16.20 2.75
N TYR A 137 -6.44 15.41 3.66
CA TYR A 137 -6.41 13.95 3.59
C TYR A 137 -7.39 13.44 2.53
N GLN A 138 -7.13 12.26 2.03
CA GLN A 138 -7.98 11.57 1.04
C GLN A 138 -9.09 10.71 1.68
N GLY A 139 -9.50 11.05 2.88
CA GLY A 139 -10.56 10.41 3.64
C GLY A 139 -10.25 10.29 5.13
N LEU A 140 -11.28 9.96 5.90
CA LEU A 140 -11.18 9.79 7.34
C LEU A 140 -10.27 8.62 7.74
N GLY A 141 -10.23 7.55 6.92
CA GLY A 141 -9.35 6.41 7.17
C GLY A 141 -7.86 6.77 7.10
N GLN A 142 -7.45 7.60 6.13
CA GLN A 142 -6.07 8.09 6.03
C GLN A 142 -5.72 8.99 7.24
N GLN A 143 -6.62 9.90 7.60
CA GLN A 143 -6.46 10.75 8.78
C GLN A 143 -6.28 9.90 10.04
N ALA A 144 -7.19 8.96 10.28
CA ALA A 144 -7.15 8.07 11.43
C ALA A 144 -5.85 7.24 11.48
N ALA A 145 -5.40 6.71 10.33
CA ALA A 145 -4.16 5.94 10.24
C ALA A 145 -2.95 6.77 10.65
N ILE A 146 -2.80 7.98 10.11
CA ILE A 146 -1.66 8.85 10.41
C ILE A 146 -1.68 9.27 11.88
N ARG A 147 -2.83 9.70 12.38
CA ARG A 147 -3.00 10.09 13.78
C ARG A 147 -2.66 8.94 14.73
N THR A 148 -3.21 7.75 14.46
CA THR A 148 -3.00 6.57 15.32
C THR A 148 -1.54 6.12 15.30
N VAL A 149 -0.91 6.06 14.15
CA VAL A 149 0.50 5.65 14.02
C VAL A 149 1.43 6.56 14.81
N LEU A 150 1.17 7.86 14.82
CA LEU A 150 2.03 8.83 15.50
C LEU A 150 1.77 8.93 17.01
N THR A 151 0.55 8.62 17.46
CA THR A 151 0.16 8.73 18.88
C THR A 151 0.18 7.40 19.63
N SER A 152 0.22 6.26 18.93
CA SER A 152 0.27 4.93 19.57
C SER A 152 1.57 4.73 20.38
N PRO A 153 1.54 3.89 21.44
CA PRO A 153 2.73 3.53 22.19
C PRO A 153 3.88 2.99 21.31
N PRO A 154 5.15 3.19 21.71
CA PRO A 154 6.29 2.79 20.89
C PRO A 154 6.37 1.31 20.51
N ASP A 155 5.79 0.42 21.30
CA ASP A 155 5.79 -1.03 21.08
C ASP A 155 4.49 -1.57 20.48
N SER A 156 3.65 -0.69 19.93
CA SER A 156 2.39 -1.08 19.29
C SER A 156 2.62 -1.84 17.97
N THR A 157 1.70 -2.75 17.66
CA THR A 157 1.54 -3.34 16.33
C THR A 157 0.28 -2.78 15.71
N LEU A 158 0.44 -2.07 14.58
CA LEU A 158 -0.65 -1.41 13.85
C LEU A 158 -0.88 -2.12 12.52
N ILE A 159 -2.14 -2.41 12.21
CA ILE A 159 -2.56 -3.00 10.93
C ILE A 159 -3.46 -2.00 10.23
N ILE A 160 -3.01 -1.52 9.07
CA ILE A 160 -3.65 -0.44 8.32
C ILE A 160 -4.19 -0.97 7.00
N ASN A 161 -5.50 -0.98 6.87
CA ASN A 161 -6.23 -1.37 5.67
C ASN A 161 -6.78 -0.13 4.96
N LEU A 162 -6.04 0.38 3.99
CA LEU A 162 -6.41 1.52 3.17
C LEU A 162 -6.29 1.17 1.68
N PRO A 163 -7.26 1.49 0.83
CA PRO A 163 -7.24 1.06 -0.57
C PRO A 163 -6.13 1.73 -1.38
N THR A 164 -5.82 1.15 -2.53
CA THR A 164 -4.88 1.75 -3.48
C THR A 164 -5.35 3.15 -3.90
N GLY A 165 -4.43 4.12 -3.90
CA GLY A 165 -4.74 5.50 -4.26
C GLY A 165 -5.33 6.34 -3.12
N SER A 166 -5.48 5.80 -1.90
CA SER A 166 -5.87 6.58 -0.70
C SER A 166 -4.68 7.19 0.05
N GLY A 167 -3.50 7.22 -0.56
CA GLY A 167 -2.34 7.87 0.01
C GLY A 167 -1.67 7.16 1.19
N LYS A 168 -1.62 5.82 1.23
CA LYS A 168 -0.91 5.03 2.25
C LYS A 168 0.53 5.50 2.49
N THR A 169 1.23 5.88 1.43
CA THR A 169 2.63 6.37 1.50
C THR A 169 2.78 7.56 2.45
N LEU A 170 1.73 8.38 2.61
CA LEU A 170 1.77 9.51 3.54
C LEU A 170 1.92 9.06 5.01
N VAL A 171 1.47 7.87 5.37
CA VAL A 171 1.70 7.28 6.71
C VAL A 171 3.19 7.10 6.96
N ILE A 172 3.92 6.58 5.97
CA ILE A 172 5.37 6.37 6.03
C ILE A 172 6.10 7.72 6.14
N HIS A 173 5.70 8.69 5.30
CA HIS A 173 6.29 10.04 5.33
C HIS A 173 6.03 10.72 6.67
N ALA A 174 4.81 10.63 7.21
CA ALA A 174 4.49 11.19 8.52
C ALA A 174 5.37 10.58 9.63
N LEU A 175 5.52 9.26 9.66
CA LEU A 175 6.44 8.60 10.60
C LEU A 175 7.85 9.18 10.51
N SER A 176 8.40 9.32 9.30
CA SER A 176 9.76 9.82 9.11
C SER A 176 9.90 11.31 9.45
N LEU A 177 8.87 12.12 9.17
CA LEU A 177 8.87 13.55 9.49
C LEU A 177 8.78 13.83 10.99
N PHE A 178 8.05 13.01 11.74
CA PHE A 178 7.87 13.16 13.18
C PHE A 178 8.85 12.33 14.02
N SER A 179 9.64 11.45 13.39
CA SER A 179 10.69 10.72 14.11
C SER A 179 11.76 11.68 14.66
N GLY A 180 12.31 11.34 15.81
CA GLY A 180 13.40 12.11 16.43
C GLY A 180 14.66 12.17 15.55
N LYS A 181 15.57 13.08 15.89
CA LYS A 181 16.92 13.07 15.30
C LYS A 181 17.58 11.71 15.59
N GLN A 182 18.33 11.19 14.64
CA GLN A 182 19.01 9.89 14.74
C GLN A 182 18.06 8.69 14.90
N LYS A 183 16.83 8.79 14.41
CA LYS A 183 15.84 7.71 14.41
C LYS A 183 15.57 7.22 12.99
N LEU A 184 15.55 5.91 12.84
CA LEU A 184 15.29 5.23 11.55
C LEU A 184 13.86 4.69 11.50
N VAL A 185 13.17 4.96 10.40
CA VAL A 185 11.97 4.24 9.94
C VAL A 185 12.42 3.25 8.88
N LEU A 186 12.37 1.96 9.17
CA LEU A 186 12.69 0.90 8.21
C LEU A 186 11.41 0.50 7.48
N VAL A 187 11.42 0.54 6.16
CA VAL A 187 10.28 0.20 5.31
C VAL A 187 10.62 -1.01 4.45
N ILE A 188 9.93 -2.11 4.69
CA ILE A 188 10.05 -3.33 3.88
C ILE A 188 9.07 -3.27 2.73
N VAL A 189 9.59 -3.40 1.53
CA VAL A 189 8.80 -3.41 0.30
C VAL A 189 9.08 -4.66 -0.52
N PRO A 190 8.08 -5.15 -1.27
CA PRO A 190 8.22 -6.45 -1.95
C PRO A 190 9.11 -6.43 -3.19
N THR A 191 9.39 -5.29 -3.80
CA THR A 191 10.21 -5.21 -5.02
C THR A 191 11.17 -4.03 -5.02
N VAL A 192 12.28 -4.17 -5.74
CA VAL A 192 13.28 -3.11 -5.92
C VAL A 192 12.67 -1.89 -6.61
N GLY A 193 11.85 -2.10 -7.65
CA GLY A 193 11.19 -0.99 -8.36
C GLY A 193 10.32 -0.14 -7.43
N LEU A 194 9.51 -0.78 -6.57
CA LEU A 194 8.70 -0.07 -5.57
C LEU A 194 9.58 0.63 -4.53
N ALA A 195 10.70 0.00 -4.12
CA ALA A 195 11.65 0.62 -3.20
C ALA A 195 12.25 1.90 -3.76
N LEU A 196 12.69 1.88 -5.01
CA LEU A 196 13.26 3.03 -5.71
C LEU A 196 12.23 4.16 -5.87
N GLU A 197 11.02 3.84 -6.30
CA GLU A 197 9.94 4.81 -6.45
C GLU A 197 9.58 5.48 -5.12
N GLN A 198 9.36 4.70 -4.08
CA GLN A 198 9.03 5.23 -2.75
C GLN A 198 10.20 6.01 -2.14
N ALA A 199 11.45 5.57 -2.36
CA ALA A 199 12.64 6.29 -1.91
C ALA A 199 12.77 7.67 -2.59
N THR A 200 12.48 7.76 -3.88
CA THR A 200 12.46 9.04 -4.61
C THR A 200 11.42 10.00 -4.04
N ARG A 201 10.20 9.52 -3.82
CA ARG A 201 9.12 10.33 -3.21
C ARG A 201 9.46 10.76 -1.78
N ALA A 202 10.08 9.86 -1.00
CA ALA A 202 10.52 10.19 0.36
C ALA A 202 11.64 11.24 0.36
N ALA A 203 12.60 11.14 -0.57
CA ALA A 203 13.65 12.14 -0.76
C ALA A 203 13.07 13.53 -1.03
N GLU A 204 12.09 13.64 -1.92
CA GLU A 204 11.41 14.90 -2.22
C GLU A 204 10.72 15.50 -0.99
N VAL A 205 10.02 14.67 -0.21
CA VAL A 205 9.33 15.12 1.02
C VAL A 205 10.32 15.57 2.07
N LEU A 206 11.37 14.79 2.33
CA LEU A 206 12.38 15.11 3.34
C LEU A 206 13.22 16.33 2.97
N ASN A 207 13.56 16.50 1.70
CA ASN A 207 14.28 17.69 1.22
C ASN A 207 13.46 18.96 1.39
N ARG A 208 12.16 18.95 1.07
CA ARG A 208 11.25 20.08 1.33
C ARG A 208 11.11 20.40 2.80
N ALA A 209 11.13 19.38 3.66
CA ALA A 209 11.03 19.53 5.11
C ALA A 209 12.36 19.91 5.79
N ASP A 210 13.43 20.18 5.04
CA ASP A 210 14.80 20.42 5.52
C ASP A 210 15.35 19.29 6.42
N CYS A 211 14.91 18.06 6.14
CA CYS A 211 15.32 16.84 6.85
C CYS A 211 16.09 15.86 5.95
N GLY A 212 16.29 16.22 4.68
CA GLY A 212 16.97 15.40 3.69
C GLY A 212 18.49 15.44 3.84
N HIS A 213 19.15 14.41 3.34
CA HIS A 213 20.62 14.32 3.34
C HIS A 213 21.23 14.22 1.94
N GLY A 214 20.44 14.29 0.87
CA GLY A 214 20.91 14.27 -0.52
C GLY A 214 21.46 12.93 -1.01
N GLY A 215 21.44 11.88 -0.18
CA GLY A 215 21.89 10.53 -0.54
C GLY A 215 20.75 9.55 -0.76
N SER A 216 21.08 8.27 -0.95
CA SER A 216 20.11 7.20 -1.19
C SER A 216 19.29 6.86 0.06
N TYR A 217 17.99 6.66 -0.12
CA TYR A 217 17.05 6.16 0.89
C TYR A 217 16.64 4.70 0.66
N VAL A 218 17.32 4.01 -0.26
CA VAL A 218 17.06 2.62 -0.59
C VAL A 218 18.32 1.79 -0.51
N LEU A 219 18.16 0.53 -0.11
CA LEU A 219 19.22 -0.49 -0.17
C LEU A 219 18.69 -1.71 -0.94
N TYR A 220 19.41 -2.13 -1.99
CA TYR A 220 19.04 -3.27 -2.82
C TYR A 220 20.26 -4.00 -3.37
N GLY A 221 20.06 -5.27 -3.76
CA GLY A 221 21.11 -6.06 -4.39
C GLY A 221 21.43 -5.56 -5.81
N GLY A 222 22.72 -5.33 -6.08
CA GLY A 222 23.19 -4.77 -7.36
C GLY A 222 23.31 -3.25 -7.38
N GLN A 223 23.06 -2.58 -6.25
CA GLN A 223 23.39 -1.16 -6.06
C GLN A 223 24.90 -0.96 -6.12
N ALA A 224 25.35 0.21 -6.61
CA ALA A 224 26.79 0.54 -6.66
C ALA A 224 27.41 0.49 -5.25
N ASP A 225 28.59 -0.11 -5.13
CA ASP A 225 29.24 -0.32 -3.82
C ASP A 225 29.43 0.98 -3.05
N ALA A 226 29.76 2.09 -3.72
CA ALA A 226 29.92 3.39 -3.09
C ALA A 226 28.62 3.90 -2.45
N GLU A 227 27.49 3.76 -3.12
CA GLU A 227 26.19 4.14 -2.57
C GLU A 227 25.78 3.23 -1.41
N HIS A 228 26.03 1.93 -1.55
CA HIS A 228 25.78 0.94 -0.51
C HIS A 228 26.53 1.31 0.78
N GLN A 229 27.84 1.58 0.66
CA GLN A 229 28.68 1.98 1.80
C GLN A 229 28.20 3.29 2.44
N GLN A 230 27.83 4.29 1.65
CA GLN A 230 27.29 5.54 2.17
C GLN A 230 25.99 5.35 2.98
N VAL A 231 25.09 4.46 2.56
CA VAL A 231 23.89 4.13 3.33
C VAL A 231 24.28 3.48 4.66
N LEU A 232 25.21 2.52 4.65
CA LEU A 232 25.67 1.84 5.86
C LEU A 232 26.37 2.81 6.83
N GLU A 233 27.14 3.75 6.34
CA GLU A 233 27.78 4.80 7.15
C GLU A 233 26.73 5.69 7.82
N ARG A 234 25.74 6.19 7.06
CA ARG A 234 24.65 6.99 7.63
C ARG A 234 23.80 6.21 8.65
N LEU A 235 23.67 4.89 8.49
CA LEU A 235 23.05 4.05 9.52
C LEU A 235 23.90 3.97 10.79
N LYS A 236 25.24 4.03 10.68
CA LYS A 236 26.14 4.07 11.84
C LYS A 236 26.04 5.40 12.59
N ASP A 237 25.98 6.50 11.86
CA ASP A 237 26.02 7.86 12.40
C ASP A 237 24.63 8.38 12.80
N GLY A 238 23.57 7.60 12.55
CA GLY A 238 22.18 8.01 12.81
C GLY A 238 21.65 9.05 11.82
N GLY A 239 22.33 9.24 10.68
CA GLY A 239 21.93 10.19 9.64
C GLY A 239 20.83 9.67 8.71
N GLN A 240 20.56 8.36 8.70
CA GLN A 240 19.55 7.75 7.86
C GLN A 240 18.18 7.78 8.56
N ARG A 241 17.28 8.65 8.09
CA ARG A 241 15.95 8.85 8.71
C ARG A 241 14.91 7.83 8.25
N ILE A 242 15.00 7.39 7.02
CA ILE A 242 14.15 6.36 6.42
C ILE A 242 14.99 5.47 5.51
N LEU A 243 14.67 4.19 5.45
CA LEU A 243 15.32 3.24 4.55
C LEU A 243 14.31 2.25 4.00
N PHE A 244 14.28 2.16 2.67
CA PHE A 244 13.51 1.15 1.96
C PHE A 244 14.39 -0.03 1.60
N CYS A 245 13.97 -1.24 1.88
CA CYS A 245 14.70 -2.44 1.50
C CYS A 245 13.77 -3.65 1.30
N SER A 246 14.32 -4.71 0.73
CA SER A 246 13.62 -5.99 0.60
C SER A 246 13.65 -6.80 1.90
N PRO A 247 12.71 -7.75 2.08
CA PRO A 247 12.71 -8.64 3.23
C PRO A 247 13.98 -9.50 3.33
N GLU A 248 14.57 -9.88 2.18
CA GLU A 248 15.82 -10.63 2.14
C GLU A 248 17.01 -9.85 2.72
N LEU A 249 17.09 -8.56 2.43
CA LEU A 249 18.14 -7.71 2.98
C LEU A 249 17.93 -7.48 4.48
N ALA A 250 16.70 -7.22 4.90
CA ALA A 250 16.37 -6.99 6.30
C ALA A 250 16.69 -8.22 7.17
N SER A 251 16.27 -9.42 6.73
CA SER A 251 16.53 -10.68 7.44
C SER A 251 17.92 -11.26 7.22
N GLY A 252 18.69 -10.69 6.31
CA GLY A 252 20.06 -11.08 5.95
C GLY A 252 21.11 -10.04 6.33
N LYS A 253 21.75 -9.46 5.33
CA LYS A 253 22.94 -8.60 5.48
C LYS A 253 22.73 -7.34 6.33
N LEU A 254 21.50 -6.81 6.39
CA LEU A 254 21.18 -5.62 7.19
C LEU A 254 20.97 -5.95 8.68
N ARG A 255 20.73 -7.21 9.02
CA ARG A 255 20.40 -7.67 10.38
C ARG A 255 21.34 -7.19 11.48
N PRO A 256 22.69 -7.23 11.32
CA PRO A 256 23.62 -6.70 12.32
C PRO A 256 23.42 -5.20 12.61
N ALA A 257 23.22 -4.40 11.57
CA ALA A 257 22.95 -2.97 11.73
C ALA A 257 21.63 -2.71 12.43
N LEU A 258 20.59 -3.50 12.12
CA LEU A 258 19.27 -3.39 12.76
C LEU A 258 19.32 -3.72 14.26
N PHE A 259 20.02 -4.76 14.66
CA PHE A 259 20.19 -5.08 16.07
C PHE A 259 20.93 -3.97 16.83
N ARG A 260 21.99 -3.43 16.26
CA ARG A 260 22.71 -2.30 16.86
C ARG A 260 21.78 -1.08 17.04
N LEU A 261 21.04 -0.70 16.00
CA LEU A 261 20.10 0.40 16.06
C LEU A 261 18.96 0.16 17.06
N ALA A 262 18.47 -1.09 17.18
CA ALA A 262 17.48 -1.47 18.16
C ALA A 262 18.02 -1.28 19.59
N GLN A 263 19.20 -1.84 19.89
CA GLN A 263 19.87 -1.72 21.20
C GLN A 263 20.15 -0.28 21.59
N GLN A 264 20.49 0.59 20.64
CA GLN A 264 20.70 2.02 20.84
C GLN A 264 19.38 2.80 20.94
N GLY A 265 18.23 2.15 20.74
CA GLY A 265 16.92 2.81 20.71
C GLY A 265 16.78 3.79 19.53
N GLN A 266 17.47 3.54 18.42
CA GLN A 266 17.46 4.35 17.20
C GLN A 266 16.49 3.85 16.11
N LEU A 267 15.78 2.73 16.32
CA LEU A 267 14.67 2.32 15.47
C LEU A 267 13.37 2.95 15.96
N GLU A 268 12.72 3.75 15.12
CA GLU A 268 11.43 4.35 15.42
C GLU A 268 10.27 3.43 15.06
N ALA A 269 10.33 2.88 13.85
CA ALA A 269 9.30 1.99 13.34
C ALA A 269 9.84 0.98 12.33
N LEU A 270 9.18 -0.18 12.29
CA LEU A 270 9.34 -1.24 11.30
C LEU A 270 8.04 -1.31 10.49
N VAL A 271 8.10 -0.93 9.24
CA VAL A 271 6.94 -0.85 8.34
C VAL A 271 7.03 -1.95 7.30
N VAL A 272 5.93 -2.66 7.07
CA VAL A 272 5.77 -3.60 5.96
C VAL A 272 4.69 -3.07 5.04
N ASP A 273 5.07 -2.62 3.85
CA ASP A 273 4.12 -2.28 2.80
C ASP A 273 3.72 -3.53 2.02
N GLU A 274 2.49 -3.54 1.53
CA GLU A 274 1.86 -4.72 0.90
C GLU A 274 1.93 -5.97 1.80
N ALA A 275 1.63 -5.81 3.10
CA ALA A 275 1.76 -6.85 4.12
C ALA A 275 0.93 -8.12 3.83
N HIS A 276 -0.09 -8.03 2.97
CA HIS A 276 -0.87 -9.19 2.52
C HIS A 276 0.00 -10.26 1.82
N ILE A 277 1.17 -9.87 1.26
CA ILE A 277 2.10 -10.80 0.59
C ILE A 277 2.65 -11.86 1.56
N ILE A 278 2.65 -11.61 2.86
CA ILE A 278 3.06 -12.59 3.88
C ILE A 278 2.24 -13.88 3.79
N ASP A 279 0.97 -13.76 3.39
CA ASP A 279 0.08 -14.91 3.17
C ASP A 279 0.19 -15.51 1.77
N HIS A 280 0.91 -14.89 0.84
CA HIS A 280 1.06 -15.42 -0.51
C HIS A 280 2.05 -16.59 -0.55
N TRP A 281 1.54 -17.71 -1.04
CA TRP A 281 2.29 -18.93 -1.31
C TRP A 281 2.22 -19.22 -2.81
N GLY A 282 3.00 -20.13 -3.33
CA GLY A 282 2.98 -20.48 -4.73
C GLY A 282 4.25 -20.11 -5.49
N ALA A 283 4.15 -19.87 -6.80
CA ALA A 283 5.32 -19.62 -7.67
C ALA A 283 6.12 -18.37 -7.26
N GLY A 284 5.45 -17.38 -6.65
CA GLY A 284 6.06 -16.15 -6.14
C GLY A 284 6.37 -16.16 -4.65
N PHE A 285 6.25 -17.30 -3.97
CA PHE A 285 6.48 -17.38 -2.53
C PHE A 285 7.90 -16.94 -2.14
N ARG A 286 7.93 -16.01 -1.18
CA ARG A 286 9.16 -15.47 -0.59
C ARG A 286 9.13 -15.71 0.92
N PRO A 287 9.74 -16.80 1.41
CA PRO A 287 9.71 -17.15 2.83
C PRO A 287 10.31 -16.07 3.73
N GLU A 288 11.13 -15.21 3.18
CA GLU A 288 11.75 -14.09 3.88
C GLU A 288 10.72 -13.08 4.40
N PHE A 289 9.56 -12.92 3.75
CA PHE A 289 8.46 -12.11 4.30
C PHE A 289 7.94 -12.67 5.63
N GLN A 290 7.89 -14.00 5.75
CA GLN A 290 7.46 -14.63 6.99
C GLN A 290 8.55 -14.61 8.07
N LEU A 291 9.83 -14.46 7.70
CA LEU A 291 10.94 -14.25 8.64
C LEU A 291 10.96 -12.85 9.25
N LEU A 292 10.24 -11.89 8.67
CA LEU A 292 10.12 -10.55 9.25
C LEU A 292 9.47 -10.58 10.64
N ALA A 293 8.50 -11.47 10.86
CA ALA A 293 7.81 -11.55 12.14
C ALA A 293 8.75 -11.94 13.30
N PRO A 294 9.52 -13.04 13.24
CA PRO A 294 10.51 -13.35 14.27
C PRO A 294 11.63 -12.31 14.36
N LEU A 295 12.06 -11.73 13.23
CA LEU A 295 13.05 -10.65 13.24
C LEU A 295 12.54 -9.42 13.99
N PHE A 296 11.33 -8.94 13.66
CA PHE A 296 10.76 -7.75 14.30
C PHE A 296 10.53 -7.98 15.80
N ARG A 297 10.07 -9.17 16.19
CA ARG A 297 9.96 -9.54 17.60
C ARG A 297 11.32 -9.44 18.29
N SER A 298 12.36 -10.06 17.74
CA SER A 298 13.70 -10.03 18.34
C SER A 298 14.28 -8.61 18.41
N LEU A 299 14.07 -7.77 17.40
CA LEU A 299 14.49 -6.35 17.44
C LEU A 299 13.76 -5.58 18.55
N ARG A 300 12.45 -5.83 18.73
CA ARG A 300 11.64 -5.18 19.78
C ARG A 300 12.08 -5.61 21.18
N GLU A 301 12.39 -6.88 21.37
CA GLU A 301 12.91 -7.42 22.63
C GLU A 301 14.28 -6.83 23.03
N HIS A 302 15.10 -6.46 22.04
CA HIS A 302 16.40 -5.83 22.27
C HIS A 302 16.35 -4.29 22.33
N SER A 303 15.19 -3.68 22.16
CA SER A 303 15.04 -2.22 22.17
C SER A 303 14.59 -1.72 23.54
N PRO A 304 15.36 -0.82 24.20
CA PRO A 304 14.97 -0.27 25.50
C PRO A 304 13.79 0.69 25.42
N LYS A 305 13.46 1.20 24.22
CA LYS A 305 12.42 2.22 24.00
C LYS A 305 11.17 1.70 23.28
N GLY A 306 11.17 0.40 22.92
CA GLY A 306 10.16 -0.17 22.05
C GLY A 306 10.31 0.26 20.59
N ILE A 307 9.67 -0.44 19.68
CA ILE A 307 9.67 -0.15 18.24
C ILE A 307 8.26 -0.42 17.72
N ARG A 308 7.63 0.56 17.04
CA ARG A 308 6.35 0.35 16.38
C ARG A 308 6.49 -0.60 15.20
N THR A 309 5.53 -1.51 15.05
CA THR A 309 5.38 -2.34 13.85
C THR A 309 4.14 -1.88 13.11
N VAL A 310 4.28 -1.53 11.84
CA VAL A 310 3.19 -1.02 10.99
C VAL A 310 3.05 -1.91 9.76
N LEU A 311 1.91 -2.57 9.65
CA LEU A 311 1.59 -3.49 8.57
C LEU A 311 0.51 -2.86 7.70
N MET A 312 0.83 -2.56 6.44
CA MET A 312 -0.09 -1.85 5.54
C MET A 312 -0.46 -2.69 4.33
N SER A 313 -1.71 -2.64 3.94
CA SER A 313 -2.17 -3.18 2.66
C SER A 313 -3.43 -2.49 2.16
N ALA A 314 -3.69 -2.63 0.86
CA ALA A 314 -4.93 -2.19 0.24
C ALA A 314 -6.10 -3.13 0.54
N THR A 315 -5.82 -4.39 0.75
CA THR A 315 -6.81 -5.46 0.92
C THR A 315 -6.32 -6.44 1.98
N PHE A 316 -7.20 -6.78 2.90
CA PHE A 316 -7.01 -7.87 3.84
C PHE A 316 -8.24 -8.78 3.82
N SER A 317 -8.01 -10.06 3.60
CA SER A 317 -8.99 -11.09 3.96
C SER A 317 -8.89 -11.42 5.45
N ASP A 318 -9.92 -12.02 5.99
CA ASP A 318 -9.93 -12.41 7.42
C ASP A 318 -8.80 -13.39 7.78
N PRO A 319 -8.50 -14.43 6.95
CA PRO A 319 -7.35 -15.31 7.19
C PRO A 319 -6.01 -14.57 7.17
N THR A 320 -5.81 -13.65 6.23
CA THR A 320 -4.57 -12.85 6.15
C THR A 320 -4.41 -11.96 7.37
N LEU A 321 -5.48 -11.28 7.79
CA LEU A 321 -5.47 -10.46 9.00
C LEU A 321 -5.12 -11.29 10.24
N GLN A 322 -5.72 -12.47 10.39
CA GLN A 322 -5.43 -13.35 11.52
C GLN A 322 -3.97 -13.83 11.51
N LEU A 323 -3.44 -14.20 10.33
CA LEU A 323 -2.03 -14.57 10.18
C LEU A 323 -1.09 -13.43 10.61
N LEU A 324 -1.40 -12.18 10.25
CA LEU A 324 -0.60 -11.03 10.67
C LEU A 324 -0.64 -10.82 12.18
N LYS A 325 -1.83 -10.94 12.78
CA LYS A 325 -1.98 -10.85 14.25
C LYS A 325 -1.18 -11.93 14.96
N ASP A 326 -1.35 -13.20 14.58
CA ASP A 326 -0.65 -14.34 15.17
C ASP A 326 0.88 -14.21 15.04
N SER A 327 1.37 -13.55 13.98
CA SER A 327 2.79 -13.47 13.67
C SER A 327 3.48 -12.25 14.30
N PHE A 328 2.86 -11.08 14.30
CA PHE A 328 3.53 -9.80 14.63
C PHE A 328 3.10 -9.18 15.96
N VAL A 329 1.96 -9.57 16.51
CA VAL A 329 1.52 -9.03 17.80
C VAL A 329 2.31 -9.67 18.93
N LEU A 330 2.81 -8.86 19.85
CA LEU A 330 3.51 -9.35 21.02
C LEU A 330 2.56 -10.04 21.98
N GLU A 331 3.07 -11.02 22.71
CA GLU A 331 2.31 -11.77 23.69
C GLU A 331 1.69 -10.84 24.75
N GLY A 332 0.42 -11.05 25.06
CA GLY A 332 -0.33 -10.22 26.00
C GLY A 332 -0.77 -8.85 25.46
N LYS A 333 -0.45 -8.52 24.20
CA LYS A 333 -0.88 -7.27 23.54
C LYS A 333 -1.94 -7.50 22.49
N GLN A 334 -2.61 -6.44 22.07
CA GLN A 334 -3.57 -6.44 20.97
C GLN A 334 -3.02 -5.64 19.79
N ALA A 335 -3.43 -6.02 18.57
CA ALA A 335 -3.19 -5.20 17.41
C ALA A 335 -4.11 -3.98 17.41
N ILE A 336 -3.56 -2.84 17.01
CA ILE A 336 -4.36 -1.67 16.65
C ILE A 336 -4.72 -1.80 15.17
N GLU A 337 -6.00 -1.87 14.86
CA GLU A 337 -6.49 -2.06 13.50
C GLU A 337 -7.18 -0.79 13.01
N ILE A 338 -6.78 -0.30 11.85
CA ILE A 338 -7.40 0.81 11.16
C ILE A 338 -7.93 0.31 9.82
N HIS A 339 -9.25 0.30 9.66
CA HIS A 339 -9.94 -0.11 8.46
C HIS A 339 -10.66 1.09 7.84
N GLY A 340 -10.14 1.59 6.74
CA GLY A 340 -10.74 2.65 5.92
C GLY A 340 -10.82 2.22 4.46
N SER A 341 -11.17 0.94 4.23
CA SER A 341 -11.18 0.34 2.90
C SER A 341 -12.48 0.64 2.15
N PHE A 342 -12.38 0.75 0.84
CA PHE A 342 -13.51 0.81 -0.07
C PHE A 342 -13.26 -0.05 -1.31
N LEU A 343 -14.32 -0.53 -1.95
CA LEU A 343 -14.22 -1.20 -3.24
C LEU A 343 -13.93 -0.18 -4.34
N ARG A 344 -13.13 -0.58 -5.32
CA ARG A 344 -12.67 0.30 -6.38
C ARG A 344 -13.76 0.61 -7.40
N PRO A 345 -14.20 1.86 -7.54
CA PRO A 345 -15.28 2.27 -8.43
C PRO A 345 -14.87 2.40 -9.90
N GLU A 346 -13.57 2.38 -10.18
CA GLU A 346 -13.05 2.58 -11.54
C GLU A 346 -13.25 1.35 -12.42
N LEU A 347 -13.33 0.16 -11.81
CA LEU A 347 -13.30 -1.12 -12.51
C LEU A 347 -14.66 -1.49 -13.12
N ASN A 348 -14.75 -1.45 -14.44
CA ASN A 348 -15.89 -1.95 -15.19
C ASN A 348 -15.62 -3.41 -15.59
N PHE A 349 -16.19 -4.36 -14.84
CA PHE A 349 -15.93 -5.78 -15.03
C PHE A 349 -16.77 -6.40 -16.14
N ASN A 350 -16.14 -7.25 -16.95
CA ASN A 350 -16.78 -8.03 -18.01
C ASN A 350 -16.22 -9.45 -18.02
N VAL A 351 -17.08 -10.40 -18.38
CA VAL A 351 -16.71 -11.81 -18.47
C VAL A 351 -17.25 -12.38 -19.78
N LEU A 352 -16.38 -13.08 -20.51
CA LEU A 352 -16.76 -13.83 -21.71
C LEU A 352 -16.28 -15.27 -21.56
N LYS A 353 -17.22 -16.21 -21.54
CA LYS A 353 -16.94 -17.62 -21.59
C LYS A 353 -17.00 -18.10 -23.04
N THR A 354 -15.92 -18.70 -23.51
CA THR A 354 -15.82 -19.30 -24.86
C THR A 354 -15.97 -20.82 -24.80
N ALA A 355 -16.28 -21.46 -25.91
CA ALA A 355 -16.50 -22.89 -25.95
C ALA A 355 -15.19 -23.69 -25.85
N ASP A 356 -14.17 -23.29 -26.58
CA ASP A 356 -12.92 -24.00 -26.74
C ASP A 356 -11.69 -23.05 -26.83
N PRO A 357 -10.44 -23.58 -26.84
CA PRO A 357 -9.23 -22.79 -26.96
C PRO A 357 -9.11 -21.93 -28.22
N THR A 358 -9.71 -22.37 -29.35
CA THR A 358 -9.64 -21.65 -30.65
C THR A 358 -10.52 -20.39 -30.59
N GLU A 359 -11.77 -20.57 -30.15
CA GLU A 359 -12.67 -19.45 -29.93
C GLU A 359 -12.12 -18.48 -28.88
N HIS A 360 -11.53 -19.01 -27.81
CA HIS A 360 -10.86 -18.21 -26.79
C HIS A 360 -9.73 -17.35 -27.37
N GLN A 361 -8.83 -17.93 -28.18
CA GLN A 361 -7.74 -17.21 -28.81
C GLN A 361 -8.26 -16.07 -29.71
N LEU A 362 -9.28 -16.31 -30.48
CA LEU A 362 -9.91 -15.31 -31.37
C LEU A 362 -10.54 -14.18 -30.54
N ALA A 363 -11.32 -14.53 -29.52
CA ALA A 363 -11.98 -13.55 -28.65
C ALA A 363 -10.97 -12.65 -27.91
N VAL A 364 -9.86 -13.20 -27.42
CA VAL A 364 -8.79 -12.42 -26.79
C VAL A 364 -8.11 -11.50 -27.81
N LEU A 365 -7.82 -11.97 -29.02
CA LEU A 365 -7.25 -11.14 -30.07
C LEU A 365 -8.17 -9.99 -30.47
N ASP A 366 -9.46 -10.23 -30.57
CA ASP A 366 -10.44 -9.18 -30.89
C ASP A 366 -10.56 -8.16 -29.76
N ALA A 367 -10.55 -8.62 -28.50
CA ALA A 367 -10.47 -7.73 -27.35
C ALA A 367 -9.20 -6.87 -27.39
N LEU A 368 -8.03 -7.45 -27.69
CA LEU A 368 -6.76 -6.73 -27.79
C LEU A 368 -6.74 -5.69 -28.92
N ARG A 369 -7.54 -5.87 -29.95
CA ARG A 369 -7.68 -4.88 -31.05
C ARG A 369 -8.58 -3.71 -30.68
N CYS A 370 -9.57 -3.94 -29.82
CA CYS A 370 -10.66 -3.00 -29.55
C CYS A 370 -10.59 -2.31 -28.17
N LEU A 371 -9.89 -2.88 -27.19
CA LEU A 371 -9.81 -2.30 -25.85
C LEU A 371 -8.85 -1.11 -25.79
N PRO A 372 -9.18 -0.05 -25.04
CA PRO A 372 -8.34 1.14 -24.88
C PRO A 372 -6.95 0.86 -24.29
N ARG A 373 -5.95 1.64 -24.73
CA ARG A 373 -4.56 1.57 -24.26
C ARG A 373 -4.29 2.65 -23.21
N PRO A 374 -3.31 2.43 -22.31
CA PRO A 374 -2.45 1.25 -22.14
C PRO A 374 -3.22 0.02 -21.63
N LEU A 375 -2.82 -1.19 -22.03
CA LEU A 375 -3.50 -2.44 -21.72
C LEU A 375 -2.54 -3.46 -21.10
N ILE A 376 -2.99 -4.15 -20.05
CA ILE A 376 -2.27 -5.28 -19.46
C ILE A 376 -3.03 -6.57 -19.82
N LEU A 377 -2.31 -7.53 -20.41
CA LEU A 377 -2.80 -8.89 -20.68
C LEU A 377 -2.22 -9.86 -19.66
N TYR A 378 -3.05 -10.37 -18.76
CA TYR A 378 -2.65 -11.36 -17.77
C TYR A 378 -2.86 -12.80 -18.22
N THR A 379 -1.84 -13.61 -17.93
CA THR A 379 -1.91 -15.09 -18.03
C THR A 379 -1.40 -15.69 -16.73
N THR A 380 -1.69 -16.98 -16.52
CA THR A 380 -1.27 -17.67 -15.29
C THR A 380 0.12 -18.30 -15.39
N GLN A 381 0.57 -18.65 -16.60
CA GLN A 381 1.80 -19.40 -16.83
C GLN A 381 2.78 -18.63 -17.74
N LYS A 382 4.07 -18.79 -17.46
CA LYS A 382 5.16 -18.18 -18.23
C LYS A 382 5.08 -18.54 -19.72
N LYS A 383 4.90 -19.83 -20.02
CA LYS A 383 4.83 -20.32 -21.39
C LYS A 383 3.64 -19.73 -22.17
N GLU A 384 2.51 -19.54 -21.50
CA GLU A 384 1.35 -18.88 -22.10
C GLU A 384 1.65 -17.42 -22.42
N ALA A 385 2.32 -16.69 -21.51
CA ALA A 385 2.72 -15.31 -21.73
C ALA A 385 3.67 -15.18 -22.93
N GLU A 386 4.65 -16.09 -23.06
CA GLU A 386 5.55 -16.15 -24.21
C GLU A 386 4.79 -16.42 -25.52
N ASN A 387 3.86 -17.39 -25.52
CA ASN A 387 3.02 -17.71 -26.66
C ASN A 387 2.14 -16.52 -27.08
N TRP A 388 1.53 -15.82 -26.14
CA TRP A 388 0.73 -14.62 -26.42
C TRP A 388 1.57 -13.53 -27.05
N LYS A 389 2.78 -13.29 -26.56
CA LYS A 389 3.68 -12.30 -27.18
C LYS A 389 4.00 -12.67 -28.63
N HIS A 390 4.33 -13.93 -28.91
CA HIS A 390 4.59 -14.40 -30.27
C HIS A 390 3.36 -14.25 -31.18
N LEU A 391 2.20 -14.61 -30.66
CA LEU A 391 0.94 -14.47 -31.40
C LEU A 391 0.62 -13.01 -31.73
N LEU A 392 0.85 -12.09 -30.80
CA LEU A 392 0.64 -10.66 -31.00
C LEU A 392 1.58 -10.09 -32.06
N LEU A 393 2.87 -10.46 -32.03
CA LEU A 393 3.84 -10.07 -33.04
C LEU A 393 3.40 -10.55 -34.45
N GLY A 394 2.94 -11.80 -34.55
CA GLY A 394 2.41 -12.37 -35.80
C GLY A 394 1.13 -11.71 -36.29
N ASN A 395 0.39 -11.02 -35.42
CA ASN A 395 -0.84 -10.29 -35.74
C ASN A 395 -0.62 -8.78 -35.97
N GLY A 396 0.64 -8.32 -36.06
CA GLY A 396 0.97 -6.94 -36.38
C GLY A 396 1.04 -5.99 -35.20
N PHE A 397 1.11 -6.50 -33.96
CA PHE A 397 1.40 -5.73 -32.78
C PHE A 397 2.92 -5.77 -32.50
N THR A 398 3.56 -4.64 -32.35
CA THR A 398 5.01 -4.58 -32.07
C THR A 398 5.33 -3.85 -30.76
N ARG A 399 4.41 -3.02 -30.28
CA ARG A 399 4.55 -2.27 -29.04
C ARG A 399 4.12 -3.11 -27.82
N VAL A 400 4.72 -4.33 -27.72
CA VAL A 400 4.34 -5.38 -26.78
C VAL A 400 5.51 -5.71 -25.83
N GLY A 401 5.32 -5.51 -24.54
CA GLY A 401 6.22 -5.97 -23.48
C GLY A 401 5.85 -7.38 -23.00
N LEU A 402 6.84 -8.11 -22.47
CA LEU A 402 6.64 -9.41 -21.81
C LEU A 402 7.33 -9.40 -20.46
N PHE A 403 6.54 -9.65 -19.39
CA PHE A 403 7.03 -9.67 -18.04
C PHE A 403 6.58 -10.92 -17.27
N HIS A 404 7.53 -11.69 -16.76
CA HIS A 404 7.26 -12.86 -15.92
C HIS A 404 8.36 -13.06 -14.87
N GLY A 405 8.18 -14.00 -13.95
CA GLY A 405 9.09 -14.24 -12.83
C GLY A 405 10.53 -14.58 -13.19
N SER A 406 10.79 -15.06 -14.42
CA SER A 406 12.16 -15.36 -14.92
C SER A 406 12.77 -14.24 -15.77
N THR A 407 12.09 -13.08 -15.91
CA THR A 407 12.69 -11.93 -16.62
C THR A 407 13.92 -11.44 -15.85
N ALA A 408 15.04 -11.26 -16.52
CA ALA A 408 16.30 -10.83 -15.90
C ALA A 408 16.17 -9.39 -15.34
N ALA A 409 16.95 -9.06 -14.32
CA ALA A 409 16.80 -7.79 -13.60
C ALA A 409 16.98 -6.56 -14.48
N ASP A 410 18.03 -6.55 -15.33
CA ASP A 410 18.29 -5.49 -16.30
C ASP A 410 17.17 -5.32 -17.33
N GLN A 411 16.59 -6.42 -17.79
CA GLN A 411 15.45 -6.43 -18.70
C GLN A 411 14.19 -5.92 -18.01
N ARG A 412 13.99 -6.23 -16.72
CA ARG A 412 12.86 -5.72 -15.93
C ARG A 412 12.87 -4.20 -15.90
N ASP A 413 14.00 -3.60 -15.54
CA ASP A 413 14.12 -2.15 -15.41
C ASP A 413 13.91 -1.45 -16.77
N ALA A 414 14.43 -2.04 -17.85
CA ALA A 414 14.20 -1.52 -19.20
C ALA A 414 12.72 -1.60 -19.62
N LEU A 415 12.04 -2.71 -19.31
CA LEU A 415 10.60 -2.88 -19.60
C LEU A 415 9.74 -1.92 -18.78
N ILE A 416 10.08 -1.71 -17.51
CA ILE A 416 9.38 -0.79 -16.63
C ILE A 416 9.47 0.64 -17.16
N ARG A 417 10.67 1.09 -17.55
CA ARG A 417 10.86 2.41 -18.15
C ARG A 417 10.06 2.57 -19.43
N LYS A 418 10.18 1.62 -20.39
CA LYS A 418 9.43 1.65 -21.65
C LYS A 418 7.92 1.67 -21.42
N TRP A 419 7.43 0.94 -20.44
CA TRP A 419 6.02 0.96 -20.05
C TRP A 419 5.62 2.31 -19.47
N GLY A 420 6.42 2.87 -18.58
CA GLY A 420 6.22 4.19 -17.98
C GLY A 420 6.17 5.30 -19.04
N ASP A 421 7.12 5.27 -19.99
CA ASP A 421 7.30 6.29 -21.02
C ASP A 421 6.36 6.15 -22.24
N ASP A 422 5.36 5.25 -22.15
CA ASP A 422 4.41 4.98 -23.23
C ASP A 422 5.06 4.49 -24.54
N GLU A 423 6.20 3.81 -24.46
CA GLU A 423 6.82 3.11 -25.60
C GLU A 423 6.16 1.75 -25.87
N LEU A 424 5.45 1.21 -24.87
CA LEU A 424 4.67 -0.02 -24.97
C LEU A 424 3.19 0.27 -24.76
N ASP A 425 2.34 -0.38 -25.57
CA ASP A 425 0.89 -0.25 -25.51
C ASP A 425 0.21 -1.44 -24.86
N ILE A 426 0.83 -2.63 -24.95
CA ILE A 426 0.38 -3.87 -24.36
C ILE A 426 1.50 -4.45 -23.50
N MET A 427 1.20 -4.78 -22.27
CA MET A 427 2.09 -5.58 -21.41
C MET A 427 1.50 -6.97 -21.23
N VAL A 428 2.15 -7.98 -21.82
CA VAL A 428 1.80 -9.38 -21.54
C VAL A 428 2.52 -9.82 -20.28
N ALA A 429 1.77 -10.30 -19.30
CA ALA A 429 2.30 -10.49 -17.97
C ALA A 429 1.75 -11.73 -17.27
N THR A 430 2.55 -12.29 -16.36
CA THR A 430 2.05 -13.15 -15.29
C THR A 430 1.89 -12.34 -14.00
N SER A 431 1.41 -12.97 -12.93
CA SER A 431 1.29 -12.36 -11.61
C SER A 431 2.58 -11.69 -11.07
N ALA A 432 3.75 -12.02 -11.64
CA ALA A 432 5.01 -11.38 -11.33
C ALA A 432 5.05 -9.89 -11.71
N PHE A 433 4.23 -9.47 -12.68
CA PHE A 433 4.02 -8.06 -13.06
C PHE A 433 3.04 -7.38 -12.11
N GLY A 434 3.11 -7.69 -10.85
CA GLY A 434 2.09 -7.25 -9.91
C GLY A 434 2.59 -6.27 -8.91
N VAL A 435 3.79 -6.42 -8.46
CA VAL A 435 4.28 -5.68 -7.31
C VAL A 435 5.32 -4.66 -7.77
N GLY A 436 5.08 -3.40 -7.44
CA GLY A 436 6.04 -2.32 -7.74
C GLY A 436 5.88 -1.64 -9.10
N MET A 437 4.69 -1.75 -9.73
CA MET A 437 4.39 -1.07 -10.99
C MET A 437 3.23 -0.10 -10.80
N ASP A 438 3.54 1.17 -10.74
CA ASP A 438 2.54 2.23 -10.59
C ASP A 438 2.40 3.07 -11.87
N LYS A 439 1.67 2.54 -12.85
CA LYS A 439 1.20 3.33 -14.00
C LYS A 439 -0.25 3.73 -13.74
N SER A 440 -0.49 4.99 -13.51
CA SER A 440 -1.83 5.52 -13.13
C SER A 440 -2.86 5.38 -14.24
N GLY A 441 -2.46 5.61 -15.49
CA GLY A 441 -3.35 5.73 -16.65
C GLY A 441 -3.65 4.43 -17.39
N VAL A 442 -3.55 3.24 -16.80
CA VAL A 442 -3.93 1.98 -17.46
C VAL A 442 -5.43 1.95 -17.71
N ARG A 443 -5.83 1.79 -18.98
CA ARG A 443 -7.25 1.86 -19.41
C ARG A 443 -7.93 0.51 -19.50
N SER A 444 -7.15 -0.57 -19.69
CA SER A 444 -7.71 -1.92 -19.80
C SER A 444 -6.83 -2.97 -19.10
N VAL A 445 -7.46 -3.87 -18.39
CA VAL A 445 -6.86 -5.10 -17.86
C VAL A 445 -7.63 -6.29 -18.44
N LEU A 446 -6.95 -7.14 -19.15
CA LEU A 446 -7.54 -8.32 -19.80
C LEU A 446 -6.89 -9.57 -19.21
N HIS A 447 -7.69 -10.46 -18.65
CA HIS A 447 -7.27 -11.79 -18.26
C HIS A 447 -7.60 -12.80 -19.37
N ALA A 448 -6.58 -13.40 -19.97
CA ALA A 448 -6.70 -14.47 -20.95
C ALA A 448 -6.70 -15.87 -20.31
N ALA A 449 -6.68 -15.95 -19.00
CA ALA A 449 -6.77 -17.17 -18.22
C ALA A 449 -7.48 -16.89 -16.89
N VAL A 450 -8.08 -17.93 -16.30
CA VAL A 450 -8.72 -17.82 -14.99
C VAL A 450 -7.65 -17.72 -13.91
N PRO A 451 -7.63 -16.64 -13.10
CA PRO A 451 -6.73 -16.53 -11.95
C PRO A 451 -7.01 -17.60 -10.88
N GLU A 452 -6.02 -17.90 -10.06
CA GLU A 452 -6.11 -18.93 -9.01
C GLU A 452 -6.98 -18.52 -7.81
N SER A 453 -7.40 -17.26 -7.70
CA SER A 453 -8.29 -16.80 -6.63
C SER A 453 -9.01 -15.49 -6.98
N LEU A 454 -10.10 -15.21 -6.25
CA LEU A 454 -10.82 -13.95 -6.34
C LEU A 454 -9.93 -12.76 -5.96
N ASP A 455 -9.08 -12.94 -4.95
CA ASP A 455 -8.11 -11.91 -4.50
C ASP A 455 -7.13 -11.55 -5.62
N ARG A 456 -6.54 -12.57 -6.26
CA ARG A 456 -5.63 -12.37 -7.39
C ARG A 456 -6.32 -11.64 -8.54
N PHE A 457 -7.51 -12.08 -8.91
CA PHE A 457 -8.30 -11.43 -9.95
C PHE A 457 -8.53 -9.94 -9.65
N TYR A 458 -8.95 -9.62 -8.43
CA TYR A 458 -9.24 -8.25 -8.04
C TYR A 458 -7.98 -7.38 -7.94
N GLN A 459 -6.89 -7.91 -7.42
CA GLN A 459 -5.61 -7.19 -7.33
C GLN A 459 -5.01 -6.89 -8.72
N GLU A 460 -5.09 -7.84 -9.65
CA GLU A 460 -4.62 -7.66 -11.04
C GLU A 460 -5.52 -6.69 -11.81
N ALA A 461 -6.84 -6.84 -11.72
CA ALA A 461 -7.80 -5.87 -12.26
C ALA A 461 -7.58 -4.46 -11.68
N GLY A 462 -7.27 -4.38 -10.41
CA GLY A 462 -6.99 -3.14 -9.68
C GLY A 462 -5.76 -2.36 -10.13
N ARG A 463 -5.05 -2.83 -11.17
CA ARG A 463 -3.98 -2.03 -11.81
C ARG A 463 -4.53 -1.03 -12.81
N GLY A 464 -5.73 -1.24 -13.31
CA GLY A 464 -6.44 -0.30 -14.14
C GLY A 464 -7.02 0.87 -13.32
N GLY A 465 -7.13 2.04 -13.93
CA GLY A 465 -7.82 3.19 -13.37
C GLY A 465 -7.25 3.76 -12.07
N ARG A 466 -5.94 3.66 -11.85
CA ARG A 466 -5.32 4.18 -10.62
C ARG A 466 -5.38 5.70 -10.50
N ASP A 467 -5.57 6.38 -11.61
CA ASP A 467 -5.87 7.82 -11.68
C ASP A 467 -7.27 8.21 -11.20
N GLY A 468 -8.10 7.23 -10.82
CA GLY A 468 -9.47 7.46 -10.35
C GLY A 468 -10.52 7.53 -11.47
N THR A 469 -10.14 7.27 -12.71
CA THR A 469 -11.06 7.30 -13.86
C THR A 469 -11.45 5.90 -14.31
N ALA A 470 -12.56 5.78 -15.07
CA ALA A 470 -13.08 4.51 -15.55
C ALA A 470 -12.05 3.68 -16.33
N CYS A 471 -12.04 2.39 -16.13
CA CYS A 471 -11.22 1.44 -16.87
C CYS A 471 -11.95 0.11 -17.08
N TRP A 472 -11.54 -0.63 -18.11
CA TRP A 472 -12.05 -1.95 -18.41
C TRP A 472 -11.30 -3.03 -17.63
N SER A 473 -12.05 -4.01 -17.08
CA SER A 473 -11.53 -5.28 -16.62
C SER A 473 -12.28 -6.42 -17.33
N TRP A 474 -11.59 -7.14 -18.17
CA TRP A 474 -12.14 -8.27 -18.92
C TRP A 474 -11.53 -9.58 -18.45
N LEU A 475 -12.38 -10.62 -18.32
CA LEU A 475 -11.96 -12.00 -18.17
C LEU A 475 -12.53 -12.81 -19.31
N ILE A 476 -11.68 -13.30 -20.20
CA ILE A 476 -12.05 -14.20 -21.31
C ILE A 476 -11.44 -15.55 -21.02
N TYR A 477 -12.28 -16.58 -20.94
CA TYR A 477 -11.82 -17.92 -20.58
C TYR A 477 -12.63 -19.03 -21.26
N HIS A 478 -12.02 -20.21 -21.39
CA HIS A 478 -12.71 -21.44 -21.76
C HIS A 478 -12.69 -22.45 -20.58
N PRO A 479 -13.65 -23.43 -20.53
CA PRO A 479 -13.79 -24.32 -19.37
C PRO A 479 -12.53 -25.11 -18.99
N GLY A 480 -11.68 -25.45 -19.97
CA GLY A 480 -10.44 -26.18 -19.72
C GLY A 480 -9.42 -25.44 -18.84
N GLN A 481 -9.52 -24.10 -18.74
CA GLN A 481 -8.61 -23.31 -17.90
C GLN A 481 -8.97 -23.38 -16.41
N LEU A 482 -10.19 -23.75 -16.06
CA LEU A 482 -10.62 -23.90 -14.66
C LEU A 482 -9.79 -24.95 -13.92
N SER A 483 -9.49 -26.08 -14.57
CA SER A 483 -8.65 -27.13 -13.99
C SER A 483 -7.19 -26.71 -13.79
N VAL A 484 -6.70 -25.80 -14.63
CA VAL A 484 -5.35 -25.22 -14.47
C VAL A 484 -5.34 -24.26 -13.29
N ALA A 485 -6.31 -23.37 -13.20
CA ALA A 485 -6.47 -22.44 -12.08
C ALA A 485 -6.65 -23.19 -10.74
N GLU A 486 -7.43 -24.27 -10.74
CA GLU A 486 -7.60 -25.12 -9.55
C GLU A 486 -6.26 -25.73 -9.10
N ARG A 487 -5.47 -26.29 -10.03
CA ARG A 487 -4.14 -26.82 -9.70
C ARG A 487 -3.19 -25.76 -9.18
N LEU A 488 -3.27 -24.52 -9.69
CA LEU A 488 -2.47 -23.42 -9.21
C LEU A 488 -2.92 -22.92 -7.82
N SER A 489 -4.23 -23.00 -7.54
CA SER A 489 -4.78 -22.68 -6.22
C SER A 489 -4.43 -23.74 -5.17
N GLN A 490 -4.22 -24.99 -5.59
CA GLN A 490 -3.82 -26.10 -4.72
C GLN A 490 -2.32 -26.10 -4.52
N GLU A 491 -1.89 -25.52 -3.43
CA GLU A 491 -0.47 -25.47 -3.11
C GLU A 491 0.05 -26.82 -2.60
N LYS A 492 1.30 -27.16 -3.00
CA LYS A 492 2.03 -28.26 -2.39
C LYS A 492 2.45 -27.87 -0.98
N LEU A 493 1.65 -28.24 0.01
CA LEU A 493 2.04 -28.17 1.41
C LEU A 493 2.85 -29.41 1.77
N ILE A 494 3.76 -29.25 2.74
CA ILE A 494 4.55 -30.39 3.22
C ILE A 494 3.62 -31.40 3.90
N SER A 495 3.81 -32.70 3.61
CA SER A 495 3.10 -33.74 4.36
C SER A 495 3.64 -33.84 5.78
N ALA A 496 2.86 -34.42 6.70
CA ALA A 496 3.29 -34.58 8.07
C ALA A 496 4.59 -35.43 8.17
N GLU A 497 4.67 -36.48 7.39
CA GLU A 497 5.81 -37.41 7.37
C GLU A 497 7.09 -36.70 6.89
N LEU A 498 7.02 -36.03 5.73
CA LEU A 498 8.15 -35.27 5.19
C LEU A 498 8.53 -34.08 6.09
N GLY A 499 7.55 -33.50 6.77
CA GLY A 499 7.78 -32.42 7.74
C GLY A 499 8.60 -32.89 8.93
N VAL A 500 8.25 -34.05 9.53
CA VAL A 500 8.99 -34.66 10.65
C VAL A 500 10.42 -35.01 10.22
N GLU A 501 10.60 -35.64 9.06
CA GLU A 501 11.92 -35.97 8.55
C GLU A 501 12.78 -34.74 8.34
N ARG A 502 12.22 -33.68 7.74
CA ARG A 502 12.91 -32.42 7.50
C ARG A 502 13.27 -31.72 8.80
N TRP A 503 12.37 -31.76 9.78
CA TRP A 503 12.63 -31.21 11.11
C TRP A 503 13.78 -31.95 11.82
N LYS A 504 13.81 -33.28 11.77
CA LYS A 504 14.93 -34.07 12.34
C LYS A 504 16.27 -33.65 11.72
N MET A 505 16.32 -33.45 10.43
CA MET A 505 17.55 -33.02 9.72
C MET A 505 17.98 -31.60 10.08
N LEU A 506 17.01 -30.69 10.23
CA LEU A 506 17.31 -29.34 10.70
C LEU A 506 17.94 -29.37 12.09
N LEU A 507 17.44 -30.23 12.97
CA LEU A 507 17.98 -30.44 14.33
C LEU A 507 19.40 -31.02 14.33
N GLU A 508 19.79 -31.82 13.34
CA GLU A 508 21.19 -32.31 13.20
C GLU A 508 22.18 -31.16 12.97
N SER A 509 21.70 -30.03 12.43
CA SER A 509 22.52 -28.82 12.21
C SER A 509 22.56 -27.86 13.40
N ARG A 510 21.97 -28.25 14.52
CA ARG A 510 21.88 -27.37 15.71
C ARG A 510 23.23 -27.10 16.35
N GLU A 511 23.41 -25.86 16.76
CA GLU A 511 24.46 -25.45 17.69
C GLU A 511 23.86 -25.19 19.06
N SER A 512 24.47 -25.69 20.07
CA SER A 512 24.01 -25.79 21.44
C SER A 512 22.95 -26.87 21.70
N SER A 513 22.72 -27.18 22.99
CA SER A 513 21.72 -28.14 23.44
C SER A 513 20.80 -27.45 24.44
N GLY A 514 19.50 -27.76 24.40
CA GLY A 514 18.52 -27.18 25.30
C GLY A 514 17.27 -26.72 24.56
N GLU A 515 16.46 -25.91 25.22
CA GLU A 515 15.23 -25.34 24.63
C GLU A 515 15.52 -24.24 23.60
N TYR A 516 16.70 -23.60 23.66
CA TYR A 516 17.14 -22.50 22.78
C TYR A 516 18.42 -22.92 22.06
N PHE A 517 18.37 -22.90 20.73
CA PHE A 517 19.50 -23.22 19.87
C PHE A 517 19.37 -22.55 18.51
N THR A 518 20.42 -22.55 17.72
CA THR A 518 20.37 -22.12 16.32
C THR A 518 20.48 -23.31 15.37
N ILE A 519 19.85 -23.22 14.22
CA ILE A 519 19.90 -24.22 13.15
C ILE A 519 20.26 -23.56 11.83
N SER A 520 20.88 -24.32 10.92
CA SER A 520 21.14 -23.85 9.57
C SER A 520 19.89 -24.01 8.70
N ARG A 521 19.41 -22.92 8.12
CA ARG A 521 18.30 -22.95 7.14
C ARG A 521 18.66 -23.67 5.84
N SER A 522 19.95 -23.83 5.55
CA SER A 522 20.48 -24.56 4.38
C SER A 522 20.78 -26.03 4.67
N ALA A 523 20.45 -26.57 5.86
CA ALA A 523 20.62 -27.97 6.20
C ALA A 523 20.01 -28.90 5.13
N LEU A 524 20.76 -29.96 4.78
CA LEU A 524 20.48 -30.79 3.61
C LEU A 524 19.45 -31.87 3.89
N HIS A 525 18.42 -31.93 3.10
CA HIS A 525 17.54 -33.11 3.05
C HIS A 525 18.15 -34.19 2.10
N ARG A 526 18.15 -35.45 2.53
CA ARG A 526 18.68 -36.57 1.74
C ARG A 526 18.09 -36.56 0.33
N GLY A 527 18.94 -36.65 -0.70
CA GLY A 527 18.55 -36.68 -2.10
C GLY A 527 18.45 -35.34 -2.83
N LEU A 528 18.79 -34.21 -2.17
CA LEU A 528 18.84 -32.89 -2.83
C LEU A 528 20.28 -32.35 -2.94
N PRO A 529 20.62 -31.61 -4.03
CA PRO A 529 21.97 -31.00 -4.17
C PRO A 529 22.29 -30.02 -3.04
N ARG A 530 23.55 -29.97 -2.63
CA ARG A 530 24.07 -29.22 -1.49
C ARG A 530 23.68 -27.75 -1.37
N HIS A 531 23.38 -27.04 -2.43
CA HIS A 531 23.09 -25.59 -2.44
C HIS A 531 21.80 -25.24 -3.15
N SER A 532 20.77 -26.09 -3.03
CA SER A 532 19.48 -25.84 -3.68
C SER A 532 18.67 -24.78 -2.91
N LYS A 533 18.49 -23.58 -3.51
CA LYS A 533 17.52 -22.58 -3.02
C LYS A 533 16.12 -23.17 -2.78
N ARG A 534 15.77 -24.25 -3.49
CA ARG A 534 14.52 -24.97 -3.30
C ARG A 534 14.49 -25.71 -1.97
N ASN A 535 15.60 -26.31 -1.55
CA ASN A 535 15.72 -26.99 -0.27
C ASN A 535 15.55 -26.01 0.90
N GLU A 536 16.26 -24.89 0.83
CA GLU A 536 16.15 -23.81 1.84
C GLU A 536 14.71 -23.29 1.98
N LYS A 537 14.01 -23.06 0.87
CA LYS A 537 12.60 -22.68 0.90
C LYS A 537 11.70 -23.70 1.61
N TRP A 538 11.92 -24.99 1.40
CA TRP A 538 11.18 -26.04 2.10
C TRP A 538 11.51 -26.12 3.59
N ASN A 539 12.77 -25.92 3.97
CA ASN A 539 13.18 -25.82 5.36
C ASN A 539 12.45 -24.68 6.07
N LEU A 540 12.49 -23.48 5.46
CA LEU A 540 11.80 -22.31 6.00
C LEU A 540 10.28 -22.52 6.10
N ARG A 541 9.66 -23.12 5.10
CA ARG A 541 8.22 -23.48 5.13
C ARG A 541 7.88 -24.40 6.29
N THR A 542 8.74 -25.41 6.54
CA THR A 542 8.54 -26.35 7.65
C THR A 542 8.62 -25.62 8.98
N LEU A 543 9.65 -24.82 9.20
CA LEU A 543 9.83 -24.04 10.42
C LEU A 543 8.67 -23.07 10.67
N GLN A 544 8.24 -22.37 9.65
CA GLN A 544 7.15 -21.41 9.74
C GLN A 544 5.81 -22.08 10.04
N LEU A 545 5.54 -23.25 9.45
CA LEU A 545 4.35 -24.03 9.77
C LEU A 545 4.36 -24.52 11.23
N MET A 546 5.50 -25.02 11.71
CA MET A 546 5.67 -25.42 13.10
C MET A 546 5.51 -24.25 14.09
N GLN A 547 6.01 -23.07 13.73
CA GLN A 547 5.82 -21.85 14.52
C GLN A 547 4.35 -21.48 14.61
N ARG A 548 3.63 -21.47 13.48
CA ARG A 548 2.20 -21.17 13.47
C ARG A 548 1.33 -22.23 14.16
N ALA A 549 1.82 -23.45 14.22
CA ALA A 549 1.20 -24.53 14.99
C ALA A 549 1.52 -24.47 16.50
N GLY A 550 2.36 -23.51 16.93
CA GLY A 550 2.75 -23.38 18.34
C GLY A 550 3.71 -24.44 18.86
N VAL A 551 4.40 -25.15 17.99
CA VAL A 551 5.37 -26.19 18.35
C VAL A 551 6.75 -25.62 18.68
N ILE A 552 7.14 -24.59 17.92
CA ILE A 552 8.40 -23.86 18.08
C ILE A 552 8.17 -22.35 18.00
N ARG A 553 9.14 -21.60 18.48
CA ARG A 553 9.25 -20.15 18.27
C ARG A 553 10.55 -19.85 17.55
N LEU A 554 10.49 -19.12 16.44
CA LEU A 554 11.67 -18.65 15.74
C LEU A 554 12.12 -17.30 16.30
N PHE A 555 13.44 -17.09 16.36
CA PHE A 555 14.03 -15.83 16.80
C PHE A 555 15.35 -15.56 16.09
N PHE A 556 15.85 -14.33 16.24
CA PHE A 556 17.18 -13.93 15.80
C PHE A 556 17.95 -13.34 16.96
N THR A 557 19.28 -13.43 16.91
CA THR A 557 20.17 -12.86 17.92
C THR A 557 21.07 -11.78 17.31
N PRO A 558 21.53 -10.83 18.11
CA PRO A 558 22.62 -9.94 17.68
C PRO A 558 23.85 -10.74 17.28
N PRO A 559 24.68 -10.24 16.36
CA PRO A 559 25.95 -10.89 16.06
C PRO A 559 26.97 -10.69 17.18
N GLU A 560 27.74 -11.70 17.43
CA GLU A 560 28.89 -11.71 18.36
C GLU A 560 30.16 -12.08 17.58
N PRO A 561 30.67 -11.19 16.68
CA PRO A 561 31.81 -11.54 15.87
C PRO A 561 33.08 -11.66 16.71
N PRO A 562 34.04 -12.50 16.28
CA PRO A 562 35.35 -12.60 16.90
C PRO A 562 36.01 -11.22 17.01
N GLN A 563 36.63 -10.95 18.15
CA GLN A 563 37.41 -9.73 18.35
C GLN A 563 38.89 -10.03 18.11
N PHE A 564 39.56 -9.13 17.43
CA PHE A 564 41.00 -9.22 17.13
C PHE A 564 41.70 -8.03 17.75
N GLU A 565 42.90 -8.25 18.32
CA GLU A 565 43.74 -7.19 18.82
C GLU A 565 44.64 -6.68 17.66
N GLY A 566 44.64 -5.39 17.41
CA GLY A 566 45.46 -4.72 16.37
C GLY A 566 44.77 -4.53 15.02
N GLU A 567 45.56 -4.33 13.97
CA GLU A 567 45.07 -4.19 12.60
C GLU A 567 44.47 -5.50 12.07
N ILE A 568 43.37 -5.37 11.29
CA ILE A 568 42.72 -6.54 10.68
C ILE A 568 43.64 -7.08 9.58
N THR A 569 44.17 -8.30 9.77
CA THR A 569 44.92 -9.03 8.76
C THR A 569 43.97 -9.69 7.73
N PRO A 570 44.43 -10.04 6.53
CA PRO A 570 43.60 -10.79 5.55
C PRO A 570 43.04 -12.11 6.12
N GLU A 571 43.76 -12.78 7.01
CA GLU A 571 43.31 -14.01 7.67
C GLU A 571 42.16 -13.69 8.66
N ASN A 572 42.29 -12.63 9.43
CA ASN A 572 41.23 -12.16 10.33
C ASN A 572 39.97 -11.70 9.57
N GLU A 573 40.18 -11.08 8.39
CA GLU A 573 39.08 -10.71 7.51
C GLU A 573 38.34 -11.95 6.98
N GLN A 574 39.08 -13.01 6.60
CA GLN A 574 38.46 -14.27 6.20
C GLN A 574 37.66 -14.90 7.34
N VAL A 575 38.17 -14.92 8.56
CA VAL A 575 37.47 -15.43 9.75
C VAL A 575 36.18 -14.64 10.02
N LEU A 576 36.19 -13.32 9.85
CA LEU A 576 34.99 -12.49 9.94
C LEU A 576 33.98 -12.82 8.85
N ASN A 577 34.42 -12.99 7.61
CA ASN A 577 33.54 -13.34 6.51
C ASN A 577 32.88 -14.70 6.72
N ASP A 578 33.64 -15.72 7.14
CA ASP A 578 33.14 -17.05 7.43
C ASP A 578 32.13 -17.00 8.59
N TYR A 579 32.42 -16.22 9.65
CA TYR A 579 31.48 -15.99 10.75
C TYR A 579 30.17 -15.38 10.27
N PHE A 580 30.21 -14.32 9.45
CA PHE A 580 29.00 -13.67 8.97
C PHE A 580 28.22 -14.52 7.97
N GLU A 581 28.90 -15.32 7.13
CA GLU A 581 28.21 -16.28 6.24
C GLU A 581 27.44 -17.32 7.07
N ASP A 582 28.04 -17.88 8.10
CA ASP A 582 27.36 -18.80 9.02
C ASP A 582 26.22 -18.08 9.78
N TYR A 583 26.48 -16.91 10.37
CA TYR A 583 25.50 -16.11 11.07
C TYR A 583 24.25 -15.81 10.20
N PHE A 584 24.43 -15.44 8.93
CA PHE A 584 23.31 -15.18 8.03
C PHE A 584 22.55 -16.45 7.64
N SER A 585 23.19 -17.60 7.69
CA SER A 585 22.56 -18.89 7.38
C SER A 585 21.71 -19.45 8.52
N ARG A 586 21.89 -18.95 9.74
CA ARG A 586 21.28 -19.50 10.95
C ARG A 586 20.00 -18.79 11.38
N ILE A 587 19.11 -19.58 11.98
CA ILE A 587 17.87 -19.13 12.62
C ILE A 587 17.81 -19.72 14.03
N GLY A 588 17.45 -18.89 15.00
CA GLY A 588 17.19 -19.32 16.37
C GLY A 588 15.86 -20.05 16.48
N VAL A 589 15.84 -21.09 17.27
CA VAL A 589 14.66 -21.90 17.57
C VAL A 589 14.53 -22.10 19.07
N GLN A 590 13.34 -21.82 19.58
CA GLN A 590 12.90 -22.21 20.90
C GLN A 590 11.88 -23.33 20.77
N ILE A 591 12.07 -24.41 21.50
CA ILE A 591 11.10 -25.51 21.62
C ILE A 591 10.00 -25.08 22.60
N LEU A 592 8.75 -25.17 22.16
CA LEU A 592 7.57 -24.89 23.01
C LEU A 592 6.88 -26.16 23.49
N ILE A 593 7.10 -27.29 22.82
CA ILE A 593 6.50 -28.58 23.11
C ILE A 593 7.60 -29.65 23.15
N ASP A 594 7.85 -30.25 24.29
CA ASP A 594 8.91 -31.25 24.47
C ASP A 594 8.78 -32.41 23.47
N ALA A 595 7.57 -32.86 23.21
CA ALA A 595 7.30 -33.95 22.29
C ALA A 595 7.31 -33.53 20.79
N HIS A 596 8.02 -32.46 20.41
CA HIS A 596 8.07 -31.89 19.08
C HIS A 596 8.50 -32.84 17.94
N LEU A 597 9.08 -33.96 18.26
CA LEU A 597 9.47 -35.06 17.34
C LEU A 597 8.42 -36.16 17.21
N ALA A 598 7.43 -36.17 18.12
CA ALA A 598 6.41 -37.22 18.14
C ALA A 598 5.46 -37.05 16.92
N PRO A 599 5.18 -38.13 16.18
CA PRO A 599 4.21 -38.10 15.07
C PRO A 599 2.82 -37.58 15.49
N GLU A 600 2.44 -37.84 16.73
CA GLU A 600 1.17 -37.42 17.34
C GLU A 600 1.03 -35.90 17.41
N VAL A 601 2.10 -35.18 17.77
CA VAL A 601 2.14 -33.69 17.78
C VAL A 601 1.96 -33.15 16.37
N TRP A 602 2.59 -33.76 15.38
CA TRP A 602 2.44 -33.36 14.01
C TRP A 602 1.01 -33.60 13.49
N GLN A 603 0.39 -34.71 13.82
CA GLN A 603 -0.99 -35.02 13.42
C GLN A 603 -2.02 -34.16 14.14
N GLN A 604 -1.82 -33.84 15.41
CA GLN A 604 -2.81 -33.14 16.22
C GLN A 604 -2.66 -31.61 16.20
N GLN A 605 -1.49 -31.07 15.90
CA GLN A 605 -1.22 -29.63 15.93
C GLN A 605 -0.78 -29.08 14.56
N VAL A 606 0.24 -29.68 13.93
CA VAL A 606 0.81 -29.15 12.68
C VAL A 606 -0.11 -29.43 11.47
N ALA A 607 -0.61 -30.65 11.34
CA ALA A 607 -1.49 -31.02 10.25
C ALA A 607 -2.82 -30.25 10.25
N PRO A 608 -3.53 -30.08 11.38
CA PRO A 608 -4.75 -29.26 11.41
C PRO A 608 -4.52 -27.82 11.02
N ARG A 609 -3.42 -27.20 11.46
CA ARG A 609 -3.06 -25.84 11.07
C ARG A 609 -2.80 -25.75 9.59
N ARG A 610 -2.04 -26.67 9.00
CA ARG A 610 -1.82 -26.79 7.56
C ARG A 610 -3.12 -26.90 6.79
N ASP A 611 -4.03 -27.78 7.25
CA ASP A 611 -5.30 -28.03 6.57
C ASP A 611 -6.25 -26.82 6.66
N GLN A 612 -6.22 -26.10 7.78
CA GLN A 612 -6.91 -24.83 7.93
C GLN A 612 -6.41 -23.77 6.92
N GLU A 613 -5.11 -23.63 6.79
CA GLU A 613 -4.50 -22.71 5.82
C GLU A 613 -4.84 -23.11 4.38
N LYS A 614 -4.82 -24.42 4.07
CA LYS A 614 -5.23 -24.95 2.77
C LYS A 614 -6.70 -24.61 2.45
N LYS A 615 -7.59 -24.80 3.41
CA LYS A 615 -9.02 -24.49 3.26
C LYS A 615 -9.27 -23.01 3.05
N ALA A 616 -8.59 -22.13 3.80
CA ALA A 616 -8.72 -20.68 3.67
C ALA A 616 -8.32 -20.21 2.25
N ARG A 617 -7.29 -20.81 1.66
CA ARG A 617 -6.86 -20.49 0.29
C ARG A 617 -7.80 -21.02 -0.77
N ALA A 618 -8.32 -22.24 -0.60
CA ALA A 618 -9.29 -22.83 -1.50
C ALA A 618 -10.59 -22.00 -1.57
N ASP A 619 -10.94 -21.24 -0.52
CA ASP A 619 -12.11 -20.37 -0.51
C ASP A 619 -12.02 -19.27 -1.58
N GLY A 620 -10.87 -18.65 -1.78
CA GLY A 620 -10.67 -17.63 -2.81
C GLY A 620 -10.94 -18.13 -4.23
N PHE A 621 -10.47 -19.35 -4.56
CA PHE A 621 -10.76 -20.00 -5.84
C PHE A 621 -12.24 -20.42 -5.95
N SER A 622 -12.79 -20.98 -4.88
CA SER A 622 -14.20 -21.41 -4.85
C SER A 622 -15.16 -20.24 -5.06
N ARG A 623 -14.87 -19.05 -4.48
CA ARG A 623 -15.67 -17.85 -4.67
C ARG A 623 -15.59 -17.35 -6.11
N LEU A 624 -14.40 -17.30 -6.70
CA LEU A 624 -14.23 -16.90 -8.09
C LEU A 624 -15.00 -17.82 -9.03
N THR A 625 -14.84 -19.14 -8.89
CA THR A 625 -15.51 -20.12 -9.76
C THR A 625 -17.02 -20.17 -9.56
N ARG A 626 -17.51 -19.93 -8.32
CA ARG A 626 -18.95 -19.81 -8.05
C ARG A 626 -19.53 -18.61 -8.78
N TRP A 627 -18.85 -17.46 -8.73
CA TRP A 627 -19.26 -16.28 -9.46
C TRP A 627 -19.21 -16.48 -10.97
N LEU A 628 -18.17 -17.14 -11.51
CA LEU A 628 -18.07 -17.44 -12.95
C LEU A 628 -19.17 -18.40 -13.46
N LYS A 629 -19.77 -19.22 -12.58
CA LYS A 629 -20.92 -20.06 -12.91
C LYS A 629 -22.20 -19.26 -13.03
N ASP A 630 -22.36 -18.19 -12.28
CA ASP A 630 -23.52 -17.29 -12.34
C ASP A 630 -23.10 -15.82 -12.18
N THR A 631 -22.65 -15.24 -13.28
CA THR A 631 -22.22 -13.82 -13.34
C THR A 631 -23.39 -12.82 -13.20
N ARG A 632 -24.64 -13.28 -13.11
CA ARG A 632 -25.81 -12.45 -12.78
C ARG A 632 -25.77 -11.98 -11.31
N GLN A 633 -25.04 -12.68 -10.46
CA GLN A 633 -24.77 -12.22 -9.10
C GLN A 633 -23.73 -11.08 -9.12
N PRO A 634 -23.97 -9.99 -8.36
CA PRO A 634 -23.04 -8.87 -8.33
C PRO A 634 -21.66 -9.27 -7.79
N LEU A 635 -20.61 -9.05 -8.57
CA LEU A 635 -19.22 -9.27 -8.14
C LEU A 635 -18.87 -8.41 -6.92
N CYS A 636 -19.36 -7.18 -6.88
CA CYS A 636 -19.12 -6.28 -5.75
C CYS A 636 -19.64 -6.82 -4.41
N TRP A 637 -20.68 -7.67 -4.40
CA TRP A 637 -21.14 -8.36 -3.19
C TRP A 637 -20.18 -9.46 -2.76
N GLN A 638 -19.64 -10.21 -3.74
CA GLN A 638 -18.65 -11.25 -3.45
C GLN A 638 -17.34 -10.64 -2.89
N LEU A 639 -16.94 -9.50 -3.43
CA LEU A 639 -15.76 -8.76 -2.95
C LEU A 639 -16.00 -8.16 -1.56
N ASP A 640 -17.18 -7.59 -1.33
CA ASP A 640 -17.58 -7.05 -0.02
C ASP A 640 -17.55 -8.15 1.07
N GLU A 641 -18.06 -9.35 0.74
CA GLU A 641 -18.02 -10.48 1.67
C GLU A 641 -16.60 -11.02 1.88
N PHE A 642 -15.78 -11.06 0.84
CA PHE A 642 -14.43 -11.59 0.89
C PHE A 642 -13.47 -10.66 1.65
N TYR A 643 -13.58 -9.33 1.43
CA TYR A 643 -12.76 -8.31 2.08
C TYR A 643 -13.46 -7.70 3.30
N ARG A 644 -13.86 -8.57 4.22
CA ARG A 644 -14.54 -8.19 5.45
C ARG A 644 -13.72 -8.60 6.69
N PRO A 645 -12.48 -8.10 6.82
CA PRO A 645 -11.62 -8.48 7.93
C PRO A 645 -12.25 -8.08 9.27
N SER A 646 -12.23 -8.97 10.24
CA SER A 646 -12.89 -8.77 11.54
C SER A 646 -14.39 -8.41 11.45
N GLY A 647 -15.07 -8.80 10.37
CA GLY A 647 -16.47 -8.46 10.13
C GLY A 647 -16.73 -7.02 9.64
N ILE A 648 -15.69 -6.24 9.37
CA ILE A 648 -15.79 -4.87 8.88
C ILE A 648 -15.86 -4.85 7.36
N ALA A 649 -17.00 -4.46 6.80
CA ALA A 649 -17.17 -4.34 5.36
C ALA A 649 -16.47 -3.09 4.81
N PRO A 650 -15.88 -3.17 3.60
CA PRO A 650 -15.41 -1.97 2.90
C PRO A 650 -16.59 -1.09 2.48
N GLU A 651 -16.34 0.20 2.26
CA GLU A 651 -17.37 1.05 1.63
C GLU A 651 -17.71 0.52 0.24
N ARG A 652 -19.00 0.42 -0.07
CA ARG A 652 -19.48 -0.17 -1.32
C ARG A 652 -19.40 0.82 -2.47
N SER A 653 -18.89 0.34 -3.58
CA SER A 653 -18.94 1.02 -4.88
C SER A 653 -18.88 -0.02 -6.00
N CYS A 654 -19.24 0.36 -7.20
CA CYS A 654 -19.14 -0.52 -8.36
C CYS A 654 -18.99 0.28 -9.65
N GLY A 655 -17.91 0.03 -10.40
CA GLY A 655 -17.69 0.61 -11.72
C GLY A 655 -18.57 0.01 -12.84
N GLY A 656 -19.44 -0.93 -12.49
CA GLY A 656 -20.29 -1.70 -13.38
C GLY A 656 -19.78 -3.14 -13.53
N CYS A 657 -20.30 -4.07 -12.72
CA CYS A 657 -20.07 -5.52 -12.90
C CYS A 657 -21.28 -6.15 -13.62
N PRO A 658 -21.11 -7.35 -14.23
CA PRO A 658 -22.19 -8.00 -14.98
C PRO A 658 -23.47 -8.15 -14.15
N GLY A 659 -23.34 -8.54 -12.88
CA GLY A 659 -24.48 -8.72 -11.99
C GLY A 659 -25.24 -7.42 -11.70
N CYS A 660 -24.52 -6.30 -11.48
CA CYS A 660 -25.16 -4.99 -11.30
C CYS A 660 -25.90 -4.54 -12.55
N ARG A 661 -25.28 -4.69 -13.73
CA ARG A 661 -25.92 -4.37 -15.01
C ARG A 661 -27.17 -5.24 -15.27
N ASN A 662 -27.09 -6.54 -14.99
CA ASN A 662 -28.20 -7.45 -15.12
C ASN A 662 -29.39 -7.11 -14.19
N GLN A 663 -29.14 -6.44 -13.07
CA GLN A 663 -30.15 -5.96 -12.16
C GLN A 663 -30.64 -4.53 -12.48
N GLY A 664 -30.27 -3.98 -13.65
CA GLY A 664 -30.61 -2.63 -14.07
C GLY A 664 -29.87 -1.55 -13.29
N ARG A 665 -28.82 -1.90 -12.53
CA ARG A 665 -27.98 -0.95 -11.80
C ARG A 665 -26.74 -0.66 -12.63
N GLY A 666 -26.59 0.58 -13.07
CA GLY A 666 -25.35 1.04 -13.68
C GLY A 666 -24.20 1.17 -12.67
N ALA A 667 -23.07 1.70 -13.13
CA ALA A 667 -21.99 2.06 -12.22
C ALA A 667 -22.50 3.02 -11.15
N PHE A 668 -22.12 2.77 -9.89
CA PHE A 668 -22.44 3.67 -8.80
C PHE A 668 -21.16 4.03 -8.04
N THR A 669 -20.93 5.32 -7.91
CA THR A 669 -19.70 5.86 -7.35
C THR A 669 -20.06 6.89 -6.28
N PRO A 670 -20.40 6.44 -5.06
CA PRO A 670 -20.64 7.35 -3.95
C PRO A 670 -19.35 8.10 -3.62
N THR A 671 -19.44 9.19 -2.93
CA THR A 671 -18.27 9.79 -2.29
C THR A 671 -17.74 8.79 -1.25
N LEU A 672 -16.49 8.39 -1.39
CA LEU A 672 -15.83 7.37 -0.56
C LEU A 672 -14.92 8.01 0.50
N GLY A 673 -14.44 7.23 1.45
CA GLY A 673 -13.56 7.72 2.52
C GLY A 673 -14.31 8.38 3.67
N HIS A 674 -15.61 8.13 3.80
CA HIS A 674 -16.42 8.60 4.93
C HIS A 674 -16.31 7.71 6.17
N LEU A 675 -16.00 6.43 5.95
CA LEU A 675 -16.01 5.45 7.02
C LEU A 675 -14.58 5.02 7.37
N PHE A 676 -14.35 4.87 8.64
CA PHE A 676 -13.21 4.13 9.16
C PHE A 676 -13.62 3.42 10.44
N HIS A 677 -12.88 2.36 10.75
CA HIS A 677 -13.05 1.63 11.99
C HIS A 677 -11.69 1.50 12.67
N LEU A 678 -11.66 1.84 13.94
CA LEU A 678 -10.48 1.76 14.79
C LEU A 678 -10.75 0.72 15.88
N ARG A 679 -9.87 -0.28 16.01
CA ARG A 679 -9.98 -1.35 17.02
C ARG A 679 -8.67 -1.55 17.74
N GLY A 680 -8.71 -2.18 18.91
CA GLY A 680 -7.51 -2.54 19.67
C GLY A 680 -6.77 -1.33 20.25
N VAL A 681 -7.37 -0.14 20.20
CA VAL A 681 -6.87 1.00 20.97
C VAL A 681 -7.25 0.72 22.41
N GLU A 682 -6.24 0.55 23.27
CA GLU A 682 -6.51 0.56 24.69
C GLU A 682 -7.21 1.88 25.04
N PRO A 683 -8.29 1.85 25.83
CA PRO A 683 -8.87 3.08 26.33
C PRO A 683 -7.72 3.86 26.96
N LEU A 684 -7.54 5.10 26.50
CA LEU A 684 -6.55 6.00 27.07
C LEU A 684 -6.69 5.92 28.59
N SER A 685 -5.58 5.74 29.28
CA SER A 685 -5.58 5.94 30.72
C SER A 685 -6.04 7.38 30.95
N VAL A 686 -7.31 7.52 31.29
CA VAL A 686 -7.90 8.82 31.56
C VAL A 686 -7.08 9.43 32.70
N PRO A 687 -6.45 10.59 32.51
CA PRO A 687 -5.67 11.19 33.58
C PRO A 687 -6.50 11.35 34.83
N SER A 688 -5.90 11.18 35.99
CA SER A 688 -6.57 11.23 37.30
C SER A 688 -7.30 12.57 37.57
N TRP A 689 -6.86 13.62 36.91
CA TRP A 689 -7.48 14.96 36.98
C TRP A 689 -8.76 15.10 36.10
N MET A 690 -9.04 14.13 35.22
CA MET A 690 -10.21 14.18 34.35
C MET A 690 -11.46 13.71 35.08
N PRO A 691 -12.57 14.47 35.05
CA PRO A 691 -13.80 14.07 35.73
C PRO A 691 -14.51 12.91 35.02
N SER A 692 -15.34 12.18 35.74
CA SER A 692 -16.16 11.09 35.20
C SER A 692 -17.17 11.54 34.11
N SER A 693 -17.45 12.83 34.05
CA SER A 693 -18.32 13.45 33.02
C SER A 693 -17.64 13.54 31.65
N GLN A 694 -16.38 13.12 31.53
CA GLN A 694 -15.60 13.19 30.28
C GLN A 694 -15.38 14.59 29.72
N LEU A 695 -15.79 15.62 30.44
CA LEU A 695 -15.66 17.02 30.06
C LEU A 695 -15.13 17.83 31.24
N LEU A 696 -13.92 18.37 31.09
CA LEU A 696 -13.34 19.29 32.03
C LEU A 696 -13.39 20.71 31.49
N ARG A 697 -13.92 21.65 32.26
CA ARG A 697 -13.95 23.08 31.96
C ARG A 697 -12.91 23.80 32.79
N VAL A 698 -12.07 24.57 32.15
CA VAL A 698 -10.96 25.31 32.75
C VAL A 698 -11.08 26.77 32.35
N ARG A 699 -11.22 27.66 33.33
CA ARG A 699 -11.34 29.09 33.09
C ARG A 699 -10.02 29.83 33.40
N TYR A 700 -9.74 30.85 32.65
CA TYR A 700 -8.63 31.74 32.89
C TYR A 700 -9.05 33.20 32.78
N ARG A 701 -8.26 34.09 33.42
CA ARG A 701 -8.48 35.55 33.42
C ARG A 701 -7.54 36.21 32.42
N PRO A 702 -8.05 36.75 31.31
CA PRO A 702 -7.21 37.39 30.30
C PRO A 702 -6.38 38.55 30.89
N GLU A 703 -6.91 39.26 31.87
CA GLU A 703 -6.28 40.41 32.53
C GLU A 703 -5.05 40.02 33.38
N SER A 704 -4.91 38.72 33.69
CA SER A 704 -3.72 38.21 34.40
C SER A 704 -2.48 38.23 33.54
N TYR A 705 -2.61 38.42 32.22
CA TYR A 705 -1.52 38.39 31.27
C TYR A 705 -1.11 39.81 30.86
N ALA A 706 0.21 40.06 30.77
CA ALA A 706 0.76 41.37 30.43
C ALA A 706 0.33 41.86 29.02
N ARG A 707 0.00 40.93 28.13
CA ARG A 707 -0.57 41.19 26.80
C ARG A 707 -1.64 40.16 26.50
N VAL A 708 -2.84 40.60 26.15
CA VAL A 708 -3.97 39.75 25.80
C VAL A 708 -3.90 39.43 24.29
N THR A 709 -2.85 38.74 23.89
CA THR A 709 -2.70 38.22 22.53
C THR A 709 -2.50 36.70 22.60
N SER A 710 -2.99 35.98 21.61
CA SER A 710 -2.83 34.52 21.52
C SER A 710 -1.37 34.08 21.66
N LYS A 711 -0.47 34.80 20.99
CA LYS A 711 0.98 34.56 21.06
C LYS A 711 1.57 34.72 22.46
N ALA A 712 1.20 35.78 23.18
CA ALA A 712 1.70 35.99 24.54
C ALA A 712 1.15 34.92 25.51
N MET A 713 -0.10 34.53 25.36
CA MET A 713 -0.73 33.52 26.20
C MET A 713 -0.12 32.14 25.94
N LEU A 714 0.05 31.75 24.68
CA LEU A 714 0.71 30.51 24.31
C LEU A 714 2.15 30.45 24.80
N HIS A 715 2.88 31.57 24.75
CA HIS A 715 4.22 31.64 25.30
C HIS A 715 4.25 31.34 26.81
N ASN A 716 3.28 31.85 27.57
CA ASN A 716 3.15 31.55 29.00
C ASN A 716 2.75 30.09 29.25
N TRP A 717 1.91 29.50 28.40
CA TRP A 717 1.41 28.12 28.54
C TRP A 717 2.33 27.07 27.91
N ARG A 718 3.38 27.46 27.18
CA ARG A 718 4.19 26.55 26.32
C ARG A 718 4.73 25.33 27.07
N PHE A 719 5.27 25.52 28.28
CA PHE A 719 5.85 24.40 29.03
C PHE A 719 4.78 23.43 29.54
N TRP A 720 3.65 23.93 29.94
CA TRP A 720 2.50 23.13 30.34
C TRP A 720 1.95 22.37 29.14
N LEU A 721 1.70 23.04 28.02
CA LEU A 721 1.26 22.39 26.79
C LEU A 721 2.27 21.35 26.31
N GLN A 722 3.55 21.68 26.36
CA GLN A 722 4.62 20.73 26.01
C GLN A 722 4.58 19.49 26.89
N ASN A 723 4.35 19.63 28.19
CA ASN A 723 4.24 18.51 29.10
C ASN A 723 3.03 17.63 28.77
N LEU A 724 1.84 18.21 28.63
CA LEU A 724 0.62 17.49 28.30
C LEU A 724 0.74 16.68 26.98
N LEU A 725 1.35 17.27 25.96
CA LEU A 725 1.53 16.65 24.66
C LEU A 725 2.66 15.61 24.66
N ARG A 726 3.76 15.87 25.36
CA ARG A 726 4.90 14.94 25.46
C ARG A 726 4.55 13.69 26.26
N THR A 727 3.83 13.85 27.36
CA THR A 727 3.37 12.74 28.22
C THR A 727 2.14 12.02 27.64
N ARG A 728 1.63 12.52 26.50
CA ARG A 728 0.43 12.00 25.82
C ARG A 728 -0.82 12.02 26.68
N GLN A 729 -0.86 12.89 27.69
CA GLN A 729 -2.09 13.15 28.45
C GLN A 729 -3.16 13.80 27.56
N VAL A 730 -2.74 14.56 26.55
CA VAL A 730 -3.59 15.14 25.50
C VAL A 730 -3.01 14.76 24.15
N GLN A 731 -3.84 14.35 23.21
CA GLN A 731 -3.44 13.93 21.87
C GLN A 731 -3.86 14.89 20.77
N ALA A 732 -4.92 15.63 20.99
CA ALA A 732 -5.44 16.59 20.01
C ALA A 732 -5.64 17.97 20.61
N VAL A 733 -5.36 19.00 19.81
CA VAL A 733 -5.61 20.41 20.17
C VAL A 733 -6.61 20.97 19.18
N ARG A 734 -7.69 21.54 19.71
CA ARG A 734 -8.71 22.24 18.94
C ARG A 734 -8.62 23.73 19.27
N ALA A 735 -8.35 24.54 18.27
CA ALA A 735 -8.25 25.99 18.42
C ALA A 735 -8.50 26.67 17.07
N SER A 736 -8.58 28.00 17.05
CA SER A 736 -8.62 28.75 15.80
C SER A 736 -7.33 28.57 14.99
N GLN A 737 -7.41 28.74 13.68
CA GLN A 737 -6.25 28.56 12.79
C GLN A 737 -5.06 29.43 13.21
N VAL A 738 -5.33 30.64 13.67
CA VAL A 738 -4.28 31.57 14.14
C VAL A 738 -3.54 31.01 15.34
N VAL A 739 -4.26 30.44 16.31
CA VAL A 739 -3.68 29.84 17.52
C VAL A 739 -2.85 28.60 17.15
N LEU A 740 -3.35 27.78 16.25
CA LEU A 740 -2.65 26.57 15.80
C LEU A 740 -1.36 26.91 15.04
N ASP A 741 -1.40 27.93 14.19
CA ASP A 741 -0.23 28.40 13.45
C ASP A 741 0.84 28.97 14.40
N GLU A 742 0.42 29.70 15.42
CA GLU A 742 1.32 30.21 16.47
C GLU A 742 1.93 29.08 17.34
N MET A 743 1.12 28.09 17.73
CA MET A 743 1.64 26.89 18.42
C MET A 743 2.68 26.17 17.57
N TYR A 744 2.49 26.11 16.28
CA TYR A 744 3.41 25.42 15.39
C TYR A 744 4.71 26.22 15.13
N GLN A 745 4.68 27.53 15.30
CA GLN A 745 5.87 28.36 15.21
C GLN A 745 6.71 28.34 16.50
N ASP A 746 6.17 27.90 17.62
CA ASP A 746 6.88 27.76 18.87
C ASP A 746 7.91 26.64 18.84
N ASP A 747 9.17 26.91 19.17
CA ASP A 747 10.26 25.95 19.09
C ASP A 747 10.07 24.72 20.00
N ALA A 748 9.34 24.86 21.10
CA ALA A 748 9.08 23.80 22.04
C ALA A 748 7.92 22.89 21.57
N LEU A 749 6.93 23.44 20.89
CA LEU A 749 5.71 22.74 20.48
C LEU A 749 5.81 22.14 19.08
N LYS A 750 6.50 22.80 18.14
CA LYS A 750 6.57 22.36 16.73
C LYS A 750 7.15 20.96 16.50
N THR A 751 7.90 20.44 17.49
CA THR A 751 8.52 19.10 17.38
C THR A 751 7.60 17.99 17.88
N LEU A 752 6.51 18.32 18.54
CA LEU A 752 5.58 17.36 19.14
C LEU A 752 4.49 16.96 18.16
N PRO A 753 4.14 15.68 18.08
CA PRO A 753 2.99 15.22 17.31
C PRO A 753 1.70 15.58 18.06
N PHE A 754 1.01 16.60 17.62
CA PHE A 754 -0.34 16.91 18.07
C PHE A 754 -1.24 17.23 16.89
N TRP A 755 -2.52 16.99 17.06
CA TRP A 755 -3.50 17.06 15.99
C TRP A 755 -4.44 18.22 16.21
N CYS A 756 -4.84 18.83 15.14
CA CYS A 756 -5.66 20.01 15.16
C CYS A 756 -7.00 19.74 14.47
N ALA A 757 -8.07 19.91 15.20
CA ALA A 757 -9.41 19.81 14.65
C ALA A 757 -10.11 21.15 14.80
N LEU A 758 -10.66 21.67 13.70
CA LEU A 758 -11.43 22.92 13.67
C LEU A 758 -12.93 22.69 13.57
N ALA A 759 -13.36 21.54 13.00
CA ALA A 759 -14.77 21.25 12.76
C ALA A 759 -15.38 20.35 13.85
N PRO A 760 -16.64 20.55 14.20
CA PRO A 760 -17.35 19.71 15.19
C PRO A 760 -17.45 18.24 14.78
N GLN A 761 -17.32 17.94 13.49
CA GLN A 761 -17.47 16.60 12.92
C GLN A 761 -16.17 15.78 12.93
N ASP A 762 -15.04 16.36 13.31
CA ASP A 762 -13.75 15.67 13.40
C ASP A 762 -13.61 14.97 14.76
N SER A 763 -14.52 14.09 15.14
CA SER A 763 -14.32 13.29 16.34
C SER A 763 -13.30 12.18 16.06
N ALA A 764 -12.14 12.30 16.63
CA ALA A 764 -11.19 11.21 16.71
C ALA A 764 -11.57 10.37 17.93
N GLY A 765 -12.44 9.38 17.75
CA GLY A 765 -12.89 8.53 18.85
C GLY A 765 -11.74 8.01 19.71
N GLY A 766 -11.86 8.12 21.02
CA GLY A 766 -10.90 7.64 21.99
C GLY A 766 -9.72 8.57 22.31
N TRP A 767 -9.72 9.82 21.85
CA TRP A 767 -8.66 10.79 22.14
C TRP A 767 -9.10 11.81 23.16
N LEU A 768 -8.13 12.28 23.99
CA LEU A 768 -8.35 13.42 24.85
C LEU A 768 -8.00 14.70 24.08
N GLU A 769 -8.99 15.53 23.83
CA GLU A 769 -8.87 16.81 23.14
C GLU A 769 -8.72 17.95 24.14
N LEU A 770 -7.75 18.84 23.86
CA LEU A 770 -7.64 20.15 24.51
C LEU A 770 -8.22 21.21 23.58
N VAL A 771 -9.27 21.85 24.00
CA VAL A 771 -9.88 22.96 23.28
C VAL A 771 -9.37 24.27 23.87
N LEU A 772 -8.73 25.10 23.05
CA LEU A 772 -8.23 26.42 23.46
C LEU A 772 -9.08 27.51 22.82
N LEU A 773 -9.75 28.29 23.64
CA LEU A 773 -10.50 29.47 23.22
C LEU A 773 -9.77 30.72 23.71
N MET A 774 -9.49 31.65 22.79
CA MET A 774 -8.87 32.91 23.06
C MET A 774 -9.92 34.02 23.30
N PRO A 775 -9.54 35.14 23.94
CA PRO A 775 -10.46 36.26 24.16
C PRO A 775 -11.04 36.76 22.82
N GLY A 776 -12.35 36.95 22.79
CA GLY A 776 -13.08 37.35 21.58
C GLY A 776 -13.48 36.22 20.62
N GLU A 777 -13.03 35.03 20.87
CA GLU A 777 -13.51 33.86 20.11
C GLU A 777 -14.89 33.43 20.60
N THR A 778 -15.72 33.04 19.64
CA THR A 778 -17.05 32.56 19.91
C THR A 778 -17.06 31.06 20.15
N HIS A 779 -18.06 30.61 20.84
CA HIS A 779 -18.31 29.28 21.32
C HIS A 779 -18.15 28.15 20.30
N LEU A 780 -17.58 27.03 20.75
CA LEU A 780 -17.65 25.74 20.06
C LEU A 780 -18.90 24.97 20.49
N PRO A 781 -19.61 24.26 19.59
CA PRO A 781 -20.76 23.48 19.98
C PRO A 781 -20.45 22.46 21.07
N LEU A 782 -21.39 22.24 21.94
CA LEU A 782 -21.29 21.25 23.01
C LEU A 782 -21.11 19.84 22.42
N PRO A 783 -20.29 18.99 23.06
CA PRO A 783 -20.11 17.62 22.61
C PRO A 783 -21.41 16.83 22.67
N SER A 784 -21.63 15.96 21.70
CA SER A 784 -22.63 14.89 21.74
C SER A 784 -22.15 13.75 22.66
N PHE A 785 -23.05 12.83 23.02
CA PHE A 785 -22.74 11.70 23.91
C PHE A 785 -21.65 10.75 23.37
N ASP A 786 -21.37 10.79 22.06
CA ASP A 786 -20.34 9.97 21.38
C ASP A 786 -18.99 10.74 21.18
N ASP A 787 -18.85 11.89 21.82
CA ASP A 787 -17.69 12.75 21.62
C ASP A 787 -16.46 12.35 22.46
N PRO A 788 -15.24 12.71 21.99
CA PRO A 788 -14.00 12.43 22.72
C PRO A 788 -13.97 13.13 24.08
N LEU A 789 -13.10 12.61 24.96
CA LEU A 789 -12.77 13.29 26.23
C LEU A 789 -12.26 14.71 25.94
N ARG A 790 -12.77 15.71 26.64
CA ARG A 790 -12.42 17.11 26.36
C ARG A 790 -12.03 17.90 27.61
N VAL A 791 -10.97 18.69 27.43
CA VAL A 791 -10.62 19.82 28.32
C VAL A 791 -10.85 21.11 27.54
N ILE A 792 -11.74 21.95 28.01
CA ILE A 792 -12.01 23.25 27.38
C ILE A 792 -11.39 24.33 28.23
N VAL A 793 -10.39 25.02 27.70
CA VAL A 793 -9.74 26.16 28.32
C VAL A 793 -10.28 27.44 27.68
N ALA A 794 -10.95 28.25 28.43
CA ALA A 794 -11.64 29.42 27.91
C ALA A 794 -11.58 30.63 28.87
N PRO A 795 -11.70 31.88 28.34
CA PRO A 795 -11.65 33.07 29.15
C PRO A 795 -12.89 33.23 30.05
N GLU A 796 -12.75 33.85 31.20
CA GLU A 796 -13.87 34.11 32.14
C GLU A 796 -15.04 34.90 31.53
N GLY A 797 -14.78 35.74 30.56
CA GLY A 797 -15.81 36.51 29.84
C GLY A 797 -16.53 35.80 28.70
N LEU A 798 -16.32 34.48 28.48
CA LEU A 798 -17.01 33.76 27.42
C LEU A 798 -18.52 33.74 27.68
N ALA A 799 -19.29 34.25 26.72
CA ALA A 799 -20.76 34.19 26.77
C ALA A 799 -21.29 32.79 26.54
N ASP A 800 -22.40 32.43 27.22
CA ASP A 800 -23.07 31.17 26.92
C ASP A 800 -23.78 31.23 25.55
N PRO A 801 -23.67 30.23 24.68
CA PRO A 801 -24.22 30.28 23.32
C PRO A 801 -25.73 30.28 23.28
N TYR A 802 -26.38 29.73 24.31
CA TYR A 802 -27.83 29.65 24.40
C TYR A 802 -28.44 30.78 25.26
N LEU A 803 -27.62 31.32 26.18
CA LEU A 803 -27.98 32.38 27.10
C LEU A 803 -26.90 33.50 27.03
N PRO A 804 -26.82 34.27 25.95
CA PRO A 804 -25.69 35.17 25.66
C PRO A 804 -25.58 36.35 26.67
N TYR A 805 -26.57 36.53 27.54
CA TYR A 805 -26.54 37.49 28.66
C TYR A 805 -25.90 36.93 29.95
N ARG A 806 -25.54 35.65 29.96
CA ARG A 806 -24.77 35.00 31.03
C ARG A 806 -23.42 34.55 30.53
N THR A 807 -22.48 34.45 31.44
CA THR A 807 -21.22 33.79 31.11
C THR A 807 -21.43 32.28 31.06
N TRP A 808 -20.62 31.59 30.24
CA TRP A 808 -20.67 30.13 30.14
C TRP A 808 -20.44 29.45 31.49
N TRP A 809 -19.67 30.06 32.35
CA TRP A 809 -19.33 29.57 33.70
C TRP A 809 -20.50 29.65 34.67
N GLU A 810 -21.34 30.67 34.53
CA GLU A 810 -22.59 30.78 35.32
C GLU A 810 -23.60 29.70 34.94
N CYS A 811 -23.59 29.27 33.69
CA CYS A 811 -24.47 28.20 33.19
C CYS A 811 -23.91 26.81 33.49
N HIS A 812 -22.58 26.70 33.69
CA HIS A 812 -21.87 25.42 33.90
C HIS A 812 -21.02 25.47 35.17
N PRO A 813 -21.58 25.37 36.36
CA PRO A 813 -20.82 25.33 37.62
C PRO A 813 -19.90 24.09 37.66
N GLY A 814 -18.78 24.19 38.32
CA GLY A 814 -17.80 23.11 38.47
C GLY A 814 -16.55 23.26 37.60
N SER A 815 -16.30 24.44 37.04
CA SER A 815 -15.07 24.76 36.34
C SER A 815 -13.85 24.84 37.27
N LYS A 816 -12.67 24.42 36.80
CA LYS A 816 -11.39 24.68 37.47
C LYS A 816 -10.78 25.99 36.99
N VAL A 817 -9.96 26.60 37.84
CA VAL A 817 -9.11 27.75 37.44
C VAL A 817 -7.85 27.19 36.78
N LEU A 818 -7.34 27.84 35.73
CA LEU A 818 -6.22 27.34 34.93
C LEU A 818 -4.97 27.13 35.76
N GLU A 819 -4.64 28.02 36.65
CA GLU A 819 -3.45 27.94 37.52
C GLU A 819 -3.48 26.65 38.37
N ASN A 820 -4.62 26.28 38.91
CA ASN A 820 -4.80 25.07 39.69
C ASN A 820 -4.71 23.85 38.80
N PHE A 821 -5.30 23.92 37.63
CA PHE A 821 -5.25 22.80 36.66
C PHE A 821 -3.84 22.55 36.13
N VAL A 822 -3.07 23.60 35.88
CA VAL A 822 -1.65 23.49 35.48
C VAL A 822 -0.84 22.77 36.57
N GLN A 823 -1.07 23.03 37.84
CA GLN A 823 -0.41 22.33 38.95
C GLN A 823 -0.82 20.87 39.07
N GLU A 824 -2.10 20.55 38.88
CA GLU A 824 -2.62 19.17 38.94
C GLU A 824 -2.19 18.30 37.74
N SER A 825 -1.92 18.90 36.60
CA SER A 825 -1.57 18.21 35.34
C SER A 825 -0.07 18.13 35.06
N GLN A 826 0.75 18.68 35.91
CA GLN A 826 2.22 18.53 35.92
C GLN A 826 2.62 17.22 36.60
#